data_a06c3de0b809aa26531d9053a69b2f8f
#
_entry.id   a06c3de0b809aa26531d9053a69b2f8f
#
_cell.length_a   1.000
_cell.length_b   1.000
_cell.length_c   1.000
_cell.angle_alpha   90.00
_cell.angle_beta   90.00
_cell.angle_gamma   90.00
#
_symmetry.space_group_name_H-M   'P 1'
#
loop_
_entity.id
_entity.type
_entity.pdbx_description
1 polymer ?
#
loop_
_entity_poly.entity_id
_entity_poly.type
_entity_poly.pdbx_seq_one_letter_code
_entity_poly.pdbx_strand_id
1 'polypeptide(L)'
;MSAADSTNSALSGSLPRKVVRKAIGPRLRIVFNLVLALLAIIGANSAYLAGVTFLQWWTQRTYEDVFYAWMFLVHIVVGLLIVVPFIVFGLIHMRNTKDRKIRRTVMIGYALFTVCILVLVSGFLLLRVEGLIDLKSPTARSVVYWAHVGGPVVGGWLYWMHRLVGPKIRWKQGLIWTSLAAATAIGMVVLQSQDPREWNVVGPKEGTQYFEPSLARTATGNFIDAETLDMNNYCLKCHKDAHDDWSKSAHRFSSFNNPAYLASVAEAREVGMKRDGNVKGSRFCAGCHDPVPFFSGAFDDPNFDMLKHPTSQAGITCTVCHAITHINSNRGNADFTIEEPIHYPFAKSENALLQWVNNQLVKAKPSFHKKTFLKPLHKTADFCGSCHKVHLPFALNHYKEWLRGQNHYDSWLLSGVSGHGARSFYYPEKAQTDCNGCHMPLEESSDFGAKFFDDSGRLKTHNHLFPSANSGINWLTDNDEVIRAHEEFLKGTMRVDLFGLRDGRSIEDPLTAPLRPQVPRLKPGNSYLLETVIRTVKLGHHFTQGTTDSNEIWLEVSVKSGDQEIGISGQMLEDNSVDPWAHFVNNFMLDRHGNRIDRRNAQDIFVPLYVHQIPPGAGQTVHYSFTLPSEVTAPVVAKVRLLYRKFDSTYMEFVDRKMKELGRPIRGHVDGETYRNQLPIKVLAEDQVIFPVDGVAEDVTNPDREIPDWQRWNDYGIGMLLKGKAELKQAAEAFTKVEELGRFDGPLNLARTLVAEAGPGQLDAAAVALQRAAQHQDPPAPPWTVAWLSGVINRQQGRLEEAEQNFRQVLDYRTEESVRRKFDFSLDYEVINLLGQTVFDRALQIRGADRAAERSTRLQEAVEIFLKTLSIDSENVDAHYNLSQLYAQLNDMEKATEHQKLHAKYKVDDTARGEAVGIARQKYPAADFASEALVIYDLQRSQKKDAAATP
;
A
#
# COMPACT_ATOMS: atom_id res chain seq x y z
N MET A 1 17.48 125.53 26.86
CA MET A 1 18.63 125.47 25.94
C MET A 1 18.85 123.98 25.73
N SER A 2 18.38 123.55 24.63
CA SER A 2 19.13 122.92 23.51
C SER A 2 19.61 121.51 23.83
N ALA A 3 19.15 120.68 23.16
CA ALA A 3 19.00 120.08 21.89
C ALA A 3 19.66 118.66 21.80
N ALA A 4 19.00 117.90 21.03
CA ALA A 4 19.45 116.78 20.13
C ALA A 4 19.58 115.40 20.72
N ASP A 5 18.73 114.54 20.48
CA ASP A 5 18.50 113.70 19.32
C ASP A 5 19.66 112.77 18.92
N SER A 6 19.46 111.46 19.08
CA SER A 6 19.93 110.50 18.09
C SER A 6 19.20 109.12 18.23
N THR A 7 18.49 108.86 17.20
CA THR A 7 17.84 107.60 16.88
C THR A 7 18.79 106.41 16.82
N ASN A 8 18.38 105.26 17.38
CA ASN A 8 18.97 104.01 16.98
C ASN A 8 17.85 103.01 16.83
N SER A 9 17.38 102.81 15.63
CA SER A 9 16.46 101.78 15.20
C SER A 9 17.16 100.45 15.10
N ALA A 10 16.88 99.55 16.08
CA ALA A 10 17.32 98.18 16.04
C ALA A 10 16.30 97.37 15.20
N LEU A 11 16.66 96.96 14.00
CA LEU A 11 16.00 95.96 13.14
C LEU A 11 15.93 94.61 13.87
N SER A 12 14.81 94.31 14.45
CA SER A 12 14.49 92.88 14.86
C SER A 12 13.99 92.10 13.59
N GLY A 13 14.93 91.53 12.94
CA GLY A 13 14.59 90.49 11.92
C GLY A 13 13.85 89.31 12.51
N SER A 14 12.55 89.28 12.43
CA SER A 14 11.74 88.13 12.77
C SER A 14 12.06 87.01 11.77
N LEU A 15 12.80 85.93 12.19
CA LEU A 15 12.99 84.71 11.42
C LEU A 15 11.60 84.21 11.00
N PRO A 16 11.42 83.77 9.73
CA PRO A 16 10.11 83.31 9.26
C PRO A 16 9.66 82.10 10.11
N ARG A 17 8.53 82.26 10.80
CA ARG A 17 7.86 81.09 11.50
C ARG A 17 7.69 79.96 10.50
N LYS A 18 8.49 78.87 10.62
CA LYS A 18 8.28 77.63 9.86
C LYS A 18 6.80 77.27 9.98
N VAL A 19 6.08 77.32 8.85
CA VAL A 19 4.68 76.91 8.75
C VAL A 19 4.60 75.44 9.02
N VAL A 20 4.22 75.00 10.20
CA VAL A 20 4.03 73.61 10.58
C VAL A 20 2.82 73.08 9.81
N ARG A 21 3.09 72.28 8.79
CA ARG A 21 2.04 71.59 8.02
C ARG A 21 1.18 70.73 8.92
N LYS A 22 -0.16 70.68 8.64
CA LYS A 22 -1.05 69.74 9.34
C LYS A 22 -0.59 68.31 9.06
N ALA A 23 -0.42 67.47 10.05
CA ALA A 23 0.01 66.07 9.91
C ALA A 23 -0.90 65.28 8.96
N ILE A 24 -2.22 65.48 9.07
CA ILE A 24 -3.25 64.90 8.21
C ILE A 24 -4.13 66.08 7.72
N GLY A 25 -3.93 66.49 6.46
CA GLY A 25 -4.77 67.49 5.79
C GLY A 25 -6.11 66.90 5.31
N PRO A 26 -7.04 67.72 4.77
CA PRO A 26 -8.37 67.24 4.37
C PRO A 26 -8.32 66.11 3.33
N ARG A 27 -7.51 66.21 2.29
CA ARG A 27 -7.34 65.16 1.26
C ARG A 27 -6.69 63.91 1.84
N LEU A 28 -5.65 64.05 2.66
CA LEU A 28 -4.99 62.89 3.27
C LEU A 28 -5.89 62.19 4.31
N ARG A 29 -6.89 62.88 4.84
CA ARG A 29 -7.90 62.29 5.78
C ARG A 29 -8.78 61.26 5.05
N ILE A 30 -9.12 61.48 3.78
CA ILE A 30 -9.86 60.51 2.97
C ILE A 30 -9.05 59.22 2.81
N VAL A 31 -7.78 59.33 2.39
CA VAL A 31 -6.86 58.18 2.27
C VAL A 31 -6.65 57.49 3.62
N PHE A 32 -6.51 58.23 4.70
CA PHE A 32 -6.38 57.69 6.03
C PHE A 32 -7.60 56.90 6.48
N ASN A 33 -8.82 57.41 6.24
CA ASN A 33 -10.05 56.71 6.55
C ASN A 33 -10.19 55.41 5.72
N LEU A 34 -9.78 55.42 4.43
CA LEU A 34 -9.73 54.26 3.58
C LEU A 34 -8.74 53.22 4.15
N VAL A 35 -7.54 53.66 4.54
CA VAL A 35 -6.53 52.77 5.16
C VAL A 35 -7.06 52.16 6.48
N LEU A 36 -7.75 52.97 7.30
CA LEU A 36 -8.35 52.47 8.56
C LEU A 36 -9.48 51.46 8.30
N ALA A 37 -10.31 51.68 7.26
CA ALA A 37 -11.38 50.72 6.89
C ALA A 37 -10.77 49.41 6.42
N LEU A 38 -9.79 49.45 5.52
CA LEU A 38 -9.10 48.26 5.04
C LEU A 38 -8.34 47.56 6.17
N LEU A 39 -7.70 48.29 7.09
CA LEU A 39 -7.05 47.71 8.28
C LEU A 39 -8.06 47.05 9.22
N ALA A 40 -9.24 47.62 9.42
CA ALA A 40 -10.28 47.00 10.25
C ALA A 40 -10.77 45.67 9.63
N ILE A 41 -11.03 45.64 8.33
CA ILE A 41 -11.47 44.44 7.61
C ILE A 41 -10.39 43.38 7.64
N ILE A 42 -9.15 43.71 7.24
CA ILE A 42 -8.06 42.69 7.20
C ILE A 42 -7.67 42.25 8.62
N GLY A 43 -7.78 43.14 9.61
CA GLY A 43 -7.51 42.79 11.01
C GLY A 43 -8.54 41.82 11.59
N ALA A 44 -9.84 42.05 11.35
CA ALA A 44 -10.89 41.12 11.72
C ALA A 44 -10.73 39.76 11.03
N ASN A 45 -10.46 39.78 9.73
CA ASN A 45 -10.23 38.58 8.93
C ASN A 45 -8.95 37.82 9.39
N SER A 46 -7.87 38.55 9.70
CA SER A 46 -6.63 37.94 10.23
C SER A 46 -6.86 37.32 11.61
N ALA A 47 -7.64 37.95 12.47
CA ALA A 47 -8.00 37.40 13.78
C ALA A 47 -8.83 36.12 13.65
N TYR A 48 -9.76 36.09 12.68
CA TYR A 48 -10.52 34.87 12.35
C TYR A 48 -9.59 33.75 11.88
N LEU A 49 -8.75 33.99 10.86
CA LEU A 49 -7.83 32.98 10.32
C LEU A 49 -6.84 32.46 11.39
N ALA A 50 -6.36 33.36 12.28
CA ALA A 50 -5.52 32.98 13.41
C ALA A 50 -6.30 32.17 14.45
N GLY A 51 -7.55 32.53 14.72
CA GLY A 51 -8.45 31.83 15.62
C GLY A 51 -8.73 30.41 15.17
N VAL A 52 -9.02 30.20 13.88
CA VAL A 52 -9.18 28.84 13.28
C VAL A 52 -7.87 28.05 13.43
N THR A 53 -6.73 28.65 13.14
CA THR A 53 -5.41 27.98 13.31
C THR A 53 -5.15 27.59 14.77
N PHE A 54 -5.52 28.47 15.72
CA PHE A 54 -5.39 28.18 17.14
C PHE A 54 -6.32 27.07 17.60
N LEU A 55 -7.58 27.06 17.16
CA LEU A 55 -8.54 25.99 17.45
C LEU A 55 -8.05 24.63 16.93
N GLN A 56 -7.51 24.58 15.72
CA GLN A 56 -6.90 23.36 15.17
C GLN A 56 -5.75 22.85 16.02
N TRP A 57 -4.87 23.76 16.45
CA TRP A 57 -3.75 23.40 17.32
C TRP A 57 -4.21 22.90 18.68
N TRP A 58 -5.23 23.53 19.27
CA TRP A 58 -5.77 23.17 20.58
C TRP A 58 -6.52 21.84 20.57
N THR A 59 -7.41 21.65 19.59
CA THR A 59 -8.33 20.50 19.53
C THR A 59 -7.78 19.34 18.72
N GLN A 60 -6.70 19.54 17.95
CA GLN A 60 -6.15 18.59 16.96
C GLN A 60 -7.15 18.22 15.85
N ARG A 61 -8.23 19.00 15.68
CA ARG A 61 -9.24 18.83 14.63
C ARG A 61 -9.01 19.82 13.49
N THR A 62 -9.53 19.51 12.31
CA THR A 62 -9.48 20.38 11.14
C THR A 62 -10.76 21.20 11.04
N TYR A 63 -10.62 22.53 11.06
CA TYR A 63 -11.73 23.49 10.96
C TYR A 63 -11.67 24.30 9.65
N GLU A 64 -10.81 24.00 8.73
CA GLU A 64 -10.72 24.65 7.43
C GLU A 64 -11.79 24.08 6.52
N ASP A 65 -12.77 24.88 6.16
CA ASP A 65 -13.92 24.55 5.31
C ASP A 65 -14.04 25.53 4.13
N VAL A 66 -15.15 25.46 3.40
CA VAL A 66 -15.43 26.38 2.27
C VAL A 66 -15.45 27.84 2.74
N PHE A 67 -16.04 28.13 3.90
CA PHE A 67 -16.08 29.48 4.45
C PHE A 67 -14.67 30.00 4.74
N TYR A 68 -13.82 29.16 5.35
CA TYR A 68 -12.42 29.49 5.57
C TYR A 68 -11.68 29.80 4.26
N ALA A 69 -11.89 29.00 3.20
CA ALA A 69 -11.25 29.21 1.92
C ALA A 69 -11.62 30.56 1.27
N TRP A 70 -12.92 30.97 1.40
CA TRP A 70 -13.37 32.31 0.97
C TRP A 70 -12.77 33.42 1.83
N MET A 71 -12.67 33.25 3.13
CA MET A 71 -12.06 34.22 4.04
C MET A 71 -10.57 34.38 3.74
N PHE A 72 -9.88 33.32 3.35
CA PHE A 72 -8.50 33.38 2.91
C PHE A 72 -8.34 34.18 1.59
N LEU A 73 -9.25 34.00 0.64
CA LEU A 73 -9.32 34.85 -0.57
C LEU A 73 -9.52 36.32 -0.22
N VAL A 74 -10.47 36.63 0.68
CA VAL A 74 -10.71 38.01 1.17
C VAL A 74 -9.45 38.61 1.80
N HIS A 75 -8.69 37.80 2.57
CA HIS A 75 -7.42 38.25 3.15
C HIS A 75 -6.43 38.73 2.09
N ILE A 76 -6.27 37.93 1.03
CA ILE A 76 -5.35 38.26 -0.06
C ILE A 76 -5.83 39.53 -0.83
N VAL A 77 -7.09 39.57 -1.19
CA VAL A 77 -7.66 40.69 -1.95
C VAL A 77 -7.54 42.02 -1.17
N VAL A 78 -7.95 42.03 0.10
CA VAL A 78 -7.85 43.23 0.95
C VAL A 78 -6.39 43.56 1.20
N GLY A 79 -5.54 42.57 1.40
CA GLY A 79 -4.10 42.72 1.54
C GLY A 79 -3.44 43.41 0.36
N LEU A 80 -3.85 43.09 -0.88
CA LEU A 80 -3.41 43.75 -2.09
C LEU A 80 -3.98 45.15 -2.25
N LEU A 81 -5.26 45.36 -1.94
CA LEU A 81 -5.92 46.64 -2.05
C LEU A 81 -5.35 47.69 -1.07
N ILE A 82 -4.86 47.29 0.11
CA ILE A 82 -4.32 48.23 1.08
C ILE A 82 -2.94 48.75 0.72
N VAL A 83 -2.18 48.10 -0.14
CA VAL A 83 -0.77 48.41 -0.47
C VAL A 83 -0.63 49.89 -0.90
N VAL A 84 -1.36 50.28 -1.94
CA VAL A 84 -1.21 51.62 -2.52
C VAL A 84 -1.70 52.72 -1.55
N PRO A 85 -2.91 52.66 -0.99
CA PRO A 85 -3.38 53.64 -0.03
C PRO A 85 -2.45 53.79 1.20
N PHE A 86 -1.93 52.66 1.71
CA PHE A 86 -1.03 52.66 2.87
C PHE A 86 0.31 53.35 2.57
N ILE A 87 0.95 53.01 1.44
CA ILE A 87 2.22 53.64 1.05
C ILE A 87 2.04 55.16 0.82
N VAL A 88 1.00 55.54 0.08
CA VAL A 88 0.68 56.94 -0.22
C VAL A 88 0.44 57.71 1.09
N PHE A 89 -0.40 57.16 1.98
CA PHE A 89 -0.65 57.76 3.30
C PHE A 89 0.65 57.89 4.11
N GLY A 90 1.43 56.79 4.22
CA GLY A 90 2.65 56.75 5.03
C GLY A 90 3.68 57.75 4.57
N LEU A 91 3.99 57.82 3.26
CA LEU A 91 4.99 58.73 2.69
C LEU A 91 4.58 60.20 2.89
N ILE A 92 3.31 60.56 2.62
CA ILE A 92 2.84 61.91 2.75
C ILE A 92 2.79 62.31 4.24
N HIS A 93 2.34 61.37 5.14
CA HIS A 93 2.30 61.61 6.58
C HIS A 93 3.71 61.83 7.15
N MET A 94 4.67 61.00 6.78
CA MET A 94 6.09 61.15 7.18
C MET A 94 6.67 62.48 6.69
N ARG A 95 6.44 62.85 5.42
CA ARG A 95 6.86 64.15 4.86
C ARG A 95 6.26 65.35 5.66
N ASN A 96 4.98 65.25 6.05
CA ASN A 96 4.30 66.31 6.82
C ASN A 96 4.75 66.40 8.29
N THR A 97 5.35 65.34 8.83
CA THR A 97 5.68 65.24 10.27
C THR A 97 7.17 65.23 10.57
N LYS A 98 8.08 65.21 9.60
CA LYS A 98 9.54 65.12 9.76
C LYS A 98 10.13 66.21 10.65
N ASP A 99 9.58 67.44 10.58
CA ASP A 99 10.07 68.61 11.32
C ASP A 99 9.37 68.83 12.65
N ARG A 100 8.64 67.87 13.19
CA ARG A 100 7.92 67.98 14.45
C ARG A 100 8.84 67.91 15.67
N LYS A 101 8.52 68.69 16.74
CA LYS A 101 9.34 68.80 17.96
C LYS A 101 9.45 67.49 18.75
N ILE A 102 8.41 66.62 18.73
CA ILE A 102 8.39 65.36 19.45
C ILE A 102 9.08 64.29 18.61
N ARG A 103 10.41 64.23 18.62
CA ARG A 103 11.22 63.29 17.86
C ARG A 103 10.89 61.81 18.14
N ARG A 104 10.57 61.46 19.38
CA ARG A 104 10.20 60.06 19.76
C ARG A 104 8.99 59.56 18.99
N THR A 105 7.90 60.37 18.89
CA THR A 105 6.72 60.00 18.10
C THR A 105 7.06 59.80 16.63
N VAL A 106 7.93 60.62 16.03
CA VAL A 106 8.35 60.51 14.63
C VAL A 106 9.14 59.23 14.42
N MET A 107 10.10 58.89 15.30
CA MET A 107 10.90 57.66 15.23
C MET A 107 10.04 56.42 15.36
N ILE A 108 9.11 56.37 16.32
CA ILE A 108 8.15 55.27 16.45
C ILE A 108 7.28 55.16 15.18
N GLY A 109 6.88 56.27 14.58
CA GLY A 109 6.14 56.31 13.32
C GLY A 109 6.95 55.73 12.16
N TYR A 110 8.24 55.99 12.05
CA TYR A 110 9.11 55.39 11.06
C TYR A 110 9.28 53.88 11.29
N ALA A 111 9.52 53.45 12.53
CA ALA A 111 9.58 52.01 12.88
C ALA A 111 8.29 51.27 12.52
N LEU A 112 7.12 51.86 12.86
CA LEU A 112 5.81 51.33 12.49
C LEU A 112 5.66 51.18 10.97
N PHE A 113 6.02 52.24 10.21
CA PHE A 113 5.92 52.16 8.76
C PHE A 113 6.82 51.08 8.19
N THR A 114 8.06 50.97 8.68
CA THR A 114 9.00 49.92 8.24
C THR A 114 8.46 48.51 8.52
N VAL A 115 7.95 48.25 9.72
CA VAL A 115 7.37 46.95 10.07
C VAL A 115 6.16 46.65 9.20
N CYS A 116 5.28 47.61 8.95
CA CYS A 116 4.13 47.41 8.05
C CYS A 116 4.57 47.15 6.59
N ILE A 117 5.61 47.79 6.08
CA ILE A 117 6.19 47.51 4.78
C ILE A 117 6.76 46.04 4.75
N LEU A 118 7.45 45.61 5.80
CA LEU A 118 7.94 44.24 5.91
C LEU A 118 6.78 43.21 5.90
N VAL A 119 5.65 43.54 6.57
CA VAL A 119 4.44 42.69 6.51
C VAL A 119 3.86 42.61 5.10
N LEU A 120 3.77 43.74 4.40
CA LEU A 120 3.29 43.76 3.02
C LEU A 120 4.23 42.97 2.07
N VAL A 121 5.54 43.16 2.22
CA VAL A 121 6.55 42.41 1.41
C VAL A 121 6.49 40.92 1.71
N SER A 122 6.42 40.53 3.00
CA SER A 122 6.34 39.14 3.39
C SER A 122 5.06 38.47 2.87
N GLY A 123 3.92 39.17 2.92
CA GLY A 123 2.67 38.70 2.31
C GLY A 123 2.80 38.48 0.80
N PHE A 124 3.46 39.39 0.09
CA PHE A 124 3.70 39.27 -1.34
C PHE A 124 4.64 38.09 -1.68
N LEU A 125 5.68 37.86 -0.87
CA LEU A 125 6.58 36.71 -1.02
C LEU A 125 5.86 35.37 -0.81
N LEU A 126 4.85 35.32 0.07
CA LEU A 126 4.06 34.12 0.34
C LEU A 126 3.09 33.72 -0.76
N LEU A 127 2.70 34.67 -1.66
CA LEU A 127 1.81 34.41 -2.77
C LEU A 127 2.42 33.47 -3.84
N ARG A 128 3.74 33.40 -3.95
CA ARG A 128 4.44 32.54 -4.92
C ARG A 128 3.93 32.73 -6.37
N VAL A 129 3.93 33.96 -6.85
CA VAL A 129 3.49 34.26 -8.21
C VAL A 129 4.52 33.74 -9.19
N GLU A 130 4.12 32.75 -10.00
CA GLU A 130 4.98 32.09 -10.99
C GLU A 130 5.57 33.07 -11.99
N GLY A 131 6.87 32.94 -12.26
CA GLY A 131 7.62 33.84 -13.13
C GLY A 131 8.04 35.17 -12.48
N LEU A 132 7.53 35.49 -11.29
CA LEU A 132 7.86 36.73 -10.58
C LEU A 132 8.61 36.46 -9.26
N ILE A 133 8.07 35.61 -8.42
CA ILE A 133 8.62 35.26 -7.09
C ILE A 133 8.26 33.81 -6.77
N ASP A 134 9.25 32.93 -6.72
CA ASP A 134 9.08 31.55 -6.32
C ASP A 134 10.01 31.17 -5.17
N LEU A 135 9.48 31.21 -3.95
CA LEU A 135 10.20 30.85 -2.73
C LEU A 135 10.09 29.33 -2.52
N LYS A 136 10.97 28.55 -3.17
CA LYS A 136 10.96 27.08 -3.12
C LYS A 136 11.47 26.50 -1.80
N SER A 137 12.43 27.15 -1.15
CA SER A 137 13.02 26.66 0.10
C SER A 137 12.00 26.61 1.24
N PRO A 138 11.74 25.45 1.88
CA PRO A 138 10.83 25.33 3.01
C PRO A 138 11.23 26.19 4.21
N THR A 139 12.54 26.27 4.50
CA THR A 139 13.09 27.07 5.60
C THR A 139 12.87 28.56 5.40
N ALA A 140 13.22 29.07 4.19
CA ALA A 140 13.01 30.47 3.85
C ALA A 140 11.51 30.84 3.91
N ARG A 141 10.65 29.96 3.40
CA ARG A 141 9.20 30.14 3.46
C ARG A 141 8.69 30.18 4.91
N SER A 142 9.18 29.32 5.79
CA SER A 142 8.83 29.32 7.22
C SER A 142 9.20 30.64 7.89
N VAL A 143 10.41 31.15 7.62
CA VAL A 143 10.85 32.44 8.16
C VAL A 143 9.94 33.59 7.69
N VAL A 144 9.63 33.64 6.39
CA VAL A 144 8.74 34.66 5.81
C VAL A 144 7.32 34.54 6.39
N TYR A 145 6.81 33.31 6.57
CA TYR A 145 5.50 33.07 7.20
C TYR A 145 5.44 33.62 8.64
N TRP A 146 6.41 33.29 9.46
CA TRP A 146 6.44 33.77 10.85
C TRP A 146 6.66 35.28 10.94
N ALA A 147 7.43 35.87 10.01
CA ALA A 147 7.56 37.31 9.89
C ALA A 147 6.22 37.99 9.53
N HIS A 148 5.44 37.36 8.64
CA HIS A 148 4.12 37.85 8.22
C HIS A 148 3.09 37.71 9.35
N VAL A 149 3.08 36.63 10.09
CA VAL A 149 2.13 36.39 11.21
C VAL A 149 2.50 37.22 12.45
N GLY A 150 3.78 37.34 12.79
CA GLY A 150 4.26 38.08 13.94
C GLY A 150 4.33 39.60 13.70
N GLY A 151 4.58 40.01 12.46
CA GLY A 151 4.71 41.43 12.09
C GLY A 151 3.51 42.29 12.48
N PRO A 152 2.26 41.92 12.26
CA PRO A 152 1.07 42.66 12.70
C PRO A 152 0.99 42.88 14.20
N VAL A 153 1.46 41.91 15.02
CA VAL A 153 1.50 42.06 16.49
C VAL A 153 2.46 43.16 16.88
N VAL A 154 3.68 43.13 16.32
CA VAL A 154 4.69 44.18 16.53
C VAL A 154 4.19 45.53 15.98
N GLY A 155 3.57 45.54 14.82
CA GLY A 155 2.95 46.70 14.19
C GLY A 155 1.85 47.30 15.08
N GLY A 156 0.97 46.47 15.64
CA GLY A 156 -0.08 46.88 16.57
C GLY A 156 0.50 47.52 17.86
N TRP A 157 1.54 46.88 18.41
CA TRP A 157 2.26 47.45 19.60
C TRP A 157 2.93 48.78 19.26
N LEU A 158 3.63 48.91 18.13
CA LEU A 158 4.24 50.17 17.68
C LEU A 158 3.19 51.25 17.41
N TYR A 159 2.05 50.87 16.80
CA TYR A 159 0.92 51.81 16.62
C TYR A 159 0.37 52.31 17.95
N TRP A 160 0.19 51.45 18.93
CA TRP A 160 -0.21 51.79 20.27
C TRP A 160 0.78 52.79 20.90
N MET A 161 2.07 52.52 20.87
CA MET A 161 3.13 53.37 21.34
C MET A 161 3.17 54.74 20.61
N HIS A 162 3.00 54.73 19.28
CA HIS A 162 2.90 55.94 18.47
C HIS A 162 1.72 56.85 18.90
N ARG A 163 0.61 56.22 19.28
CA ARG A 163 -0.58 56.96 19.78
C ARG A 163 -0.44 57.44 21.21
N LEU A 164 0.20 56.70 22.09
CA LEU A 164 0.47 57.14 23.49
C LEU A 164 1.40 58.36 23.56
N VAL A 165 2.45 58.40 22.75
CA VAL A 165 3.44 59.51 22.73
C VAL A 165 2.95 60.69 21.87
N GLY A 166 1.88 60.49 21.09
CA GLY A 166 1.30 61.48 20.18
C GLY A 166 0.22 62.38 20.83
N PRO A 167 -0.59 63.13 19.99
CA PRO A 167 -1.73 63.90 20.43
C PRO A 167 -2.78 63.09 21.17
N LYS A 168 -3.62 63.73 22.01
CA LYS A 168 -4.70 63.05 22.77
C LYS A 168 -5.48 62.02 21.97
N ILE A 169 -5.56 60.83 22.51
CA ILE A 169 -6.22 59.69 21.88
C ILE A 169 -7.74 59.90 21.92
N ARG A 170 -8.41 59.66 20.77
CA ARG A 170 -9.88 59.61 20.69
C ARG A 170 -10.41 58.22 21.05
N TRP A 171 -10.34 57.88 22.32
CA TRP A 171 -10.66 56.54 22.83
C TRP A 171 -12.02 56.02 22.41
N LYS A 172 -13.06 56.84 22.38
CA LYS A 172 -14.42 56.42 21.97
C LYS A 172 -14.44 55.90 20.54
N GLN A 173 -13.80 56.54 19.57
CA GLN A 173 -13.73 56.10 18.18
C GLN A 173 -12.86 54.84 18.05
N GLY A 174 -11.72 54.79 18.72
CA GLY A 174 -10.86 53.59 18.72
C GLY A 174 -11.57 52.39 19.30
N LEU A 175 -12.28 52.52 20.40
CA LEU A 175 -13.04 51.45 21.05
C LEU A 175 -14.15 50.90 20.10
N ILE A 176 -14.93 51.79 19.42
CA ILE A 176 -15.96 51.38 18.50
C ILE A 176 -15.38 50.51 17.38
N TRP A 177 -14.31 50.95 16.72
CA TRP A 177 -13.70 50.18 15.64
C TRP A 177 -13.09 48.84 16.08
N THR A 178 -12.41 48.84 17.23
CA THR A 178 -11.83 47.62 17.81
C THR A 178 -12.91 46.63 18.25
N SER A 179 -13.99 47.13 18.91
CA SER A 179 -15.11 46.25 19.31
C SER A 179 -15.86 45.67 18.11
N LEU A 180 -16.07 46.46 17.06
CA LEU A 180 -16.70 45.97 15.82
C LEU A 180 -15.83 44.91 15.13
N ALA A 181 -14.53 45.14 15.01
CA ALA A 181 -13.60 44.18 14.44
C ALA A 181 -13.56 42.89 15.26
N ALA A 182 -13.50 42.98 16.59
CA ALA A 182 -13.51 41.83 17.48
C ALA A 182 -14.83 41.04 17.39
N ALA A 183 -15.98 41.72 17.39
CA ALA A 183 -17.30 41.09 17.25
C ALA A 183 -17.41 40.37 15.89
N THR A 184 -16.93 40.99 14.83
CA THR A 184 -16.90 40.37 13.48
C THR A 184 -16.02 39.13 13.48
N ALA A 185 -14.80 39.19 14.05
CA ALA A 185 -13.90 38.04 14.10
C ALA A 185 -14.50 36.90 14.94
N ILE A 186 -15.06 37.19 16.10
CA ILE A 186 -15.75 36.21 16.96
C ILE A 186 -16.93 35.58 16.20
N GLY A 187 -17.75 36.40 15.52
CA GLY A 187 -18.85 35.90 14.69
C GLY A 187 -18.40 34.94 13.60
N MET A 188 -17.29 35.25 12.92
CA MET A 188 -16.68 34.37 11.93
C MET A 188 -16.23 33.02 12.52
N VAL A 189 -15.57 33.05 13.69
CA VAL A 189 -15.13 31.81 14.37
C VAL A 189 -16.31 30.98 14.87
N VAL A 190 -17.37 31.63 15.39
CA VAL A 190 -18.61 30.94 15.80
C VAL A 190 -19.30 30.29 14.62
N LEU A 191 -19.43 30.96 13.49
CA LEU A 191 -19.99 30.37 12.28
C LEU A 191 -19.16 29.20 11.78
N GLN A 192 -17.86 29.33 11.82
CA GLN A 192 -16.92 28.28 11.44
C GLN A 192 -17.02 27.04 12.34
N SER A 193 -17.16 27.22 13.65
CA SER A 193 -17.18 26.12 14.62
C SER A 193 -18.47 25.27 14.60
N GLN A 194 -19.46 25.66 13.81
CA GLN A 194 -20.72 24.91 13.65
C GLN A 194 -20.62 23.75 12.64
N ASP A 195 -19.54 23.68 11.90
CA ASP A 195 -19.29 22.62 10.92
C ASP A 195 -17.87 22.02 11.10
N PRO A 196 -17.61 21.27 12.19
CA PRO A 196 -16.36 20.54 12.34
C PRO A 196 -16.28 19.43 11.29
N ARG A 197 -15.15 19.32 10.59
CA ARG A 197 -14.96 18.30 9.55
C ARG A 197 -14.95 16.90 10.14
N GLU A 198 -15.72 16.01 9.55
CA GLU A 198 -15.85 14.60 9.96
C GLU A 198 -14.57 13.79 9.76
N TRP A 199 -13.63 14.27 8.95
CA TRP A 199 -12.29 13.65 8.84
C TRP A 199 -11.49 13.63 10.14
N ASN A 200 -11.98 14.31 11.19
CA ASN A 200 -11.40 14.25 12.53
C ASN A 200 -11.97 13.09 13.38
N VAL A 201 -12.94 12.38 12.87
CA VAL A 201 -13.61 11.27 13.53
C VAL A 201 -13.65 10.06 12.60
N VAL A 202 -13.96 8.89 13.14
CA VAL A 202 -14.21 7.68 12.34
C VAL A 202 -15.39 7.94 11.40
N GLY A 203 -15.26 7.50 10.13
CA GLY A 203 -16.33 7.64 9.16
C GLY A 203 -17.64 6.97 9.61
N PRO A 204 -18.80 7.44 9.11
CA PRO A 204 -20.09 6.91 9.51
C PRO A 204 -20.23 5.45 9.11
N LYS A 205 -20.97 4.70 9.92
CA LYS A 205 -21.36 3.32 9.59
C LYS A 205 -22.49 3.28 8.54
N GLU A 206 -23.31 4.31 8.52
CA GLU A 206 -24.36 4.52 7.57
C GLU A 206 -23.78 4.84 6.18
N GLY A 207 -24.56 4.59 5.13
CA GLY A 207 -24.18 4.85 3.75
C GLY A 207 -23.61 3.65 2.99
N THR A 208 -23.29 2.55 3.65
CA THR A 208 -22.89 1.29 2.99
C THR A 208 -24.04 0.70 2.15
N GLN A 209 -25.28 0.95 2.52
CA GLN A 209 -26.47 0.45 1.83
C GLN A 209 -26.51 0.74 0.33
N TYR A 210 -25.88 1.84 -0.12
CA TYR A 210 -25.78 2.19 -1.53
C TYR A 210 -24.63 1.48 -2.24
N PHE A 211 -23.69 0.88 -1.47
CA PHE A 211 -22.45 0.37 -1.99
C PHE A 211 -22.23 -1.12 -1.72
N GLU A 212 -23.08 -1.73 -0.85
CA GLU A 212 -23.01 -3.18 -0.59
C GLU A 212 -23.19 -4.01 -1.88
N PRO A 213 -22.43 -5.09 -2.04
CA PRO A 213 -21.58 -5.79 -1.07
C PRO A 213 -20.14 -5.27 -0.96
N SER A 214 -19.75 -4.20 -1.61
CA SER A 214 -18.54 -3.46 -1.25
C SER A 214 -18.71 -2.86 0.16
N LEU A 215 -17.62 -2.79 0.92
CA LEU A 215 -17.65 -2.18 2.27
C LEU A 215 -17.40 -0.67 2.23
N ALA A 216 -17.20 -0.12 1.04
CA ALA A 216 -16.98 1.31 0.84
C ALA A 216 -18.18 2.14 1.30
N ARG A 217 -17.89 3.37 1.73
CA ARG A 217 -18.91 4.35 2.12
C ARG A 217 -18.45 5.77 1.87
N THR A 218 -19.38 6.67 1.68
CA THR A 218 -19.11 8.10 1.66
C THR A 218 -19.35 8.72 3.04
N ALA A 219 -18.66 9.81 3.35
CA ALA A 219 -18.78 10.48 4.65
C ALA A 219 -20.20 11.00 4.92
N THR A 220 -20.94 11.36 3.88
CA THR A 220 -22.32 11.88 3.99
C THR A 220 -23.38 10.79 3.90
N GLY A 221 -23.00 9.56 3.50
CA GLY A 221 -23.97 8.51 3.14
C GLY A 221 -24.62 8.67 1.77
N ASN A 222 -24.28 9.72 0.99
CA ASN A 222 -24.83 10.03 -0.32
C ASN A 222 -23.76 9.84 -1.42
N PHE A 223 -24.21 9.89 -2.67
CA PHE A 223 -23.28 9.90 -3.83
C PHE A 223 -22.47 11.20 -3.90
N ILE A 224 -21.33 11.12 -4.56
CA ILE A 224 -20.42 12.23 -4.85
C ILE A 224 -20.45 12.49 -6.35
N ASP A 225 -20.45 13.76 -6.75
CA ASP A 225 -20.47 14.17 -8.15
C ASP A 225 -19.25 13.57 -8.91
N ALA A 226 -19.51 12.97 -10.06
CA ALA A 226 -18.50 12.37 -10.92
C ALA A 226 -17.42 13.38 -11.34
N GLU A 227 -17.79 14.63 -11.63
CA GLU A 227 -16.83 15.69 -11.97
C GLU A 227 -15.83 15.95 -10.85
N THR A 228 -16.27 15.86 -9.59
CA THR A 228 -15.38 16.00 -8.42
C THR A 228 -14.43 14.82 -8.28
N LEU A 229 -14.89 13.61 -8.61
CA LEU A 229 -14.09 12.39 -8.51
C LEU A 229 -13.06 12.26 -9.65
N ASP A 230 -13.29 12.90 -10.80
CA ASP A 230 -12.40 12.84 -11.97
C ASP A 230 -11.70 14.18 -12.28
N MET A 231 -11.00 14.71 -11.27
CA MET A 231 -10.25 15.98 -11.40
C MET A 231 -8.77 15.79 -11.76
N ASN A 232 -8.39 14.76 -12.51
CA ASN A 232 -6.99 14.48 -12.85
C ASN A 232 -6.30 15.65 -13.56
N ASN A 233 -6.99 16.31 -14.49
CA ASN A 233 -6.46 17.48 -15.22
C ASN A 233 -6.23 18.70 -14.31
N TYR A 234 -6.96 18.81 -13.21
CA TYR A 234 -6.71 19.81 -12.18
C TYR A 234 -5.39 19.54 -11.45
N CYS A 235 -5.14 18.27 -11.09
CA CYS A 235 -3.93 17.84 -10.40
C CYS A 235 -2.68 17.98 -11.30
N LEU A 236 -2.80 17.63 -12.59
CA LEU A 236 -1.73 17.74 -13.61
C LEU A 236 -1.08 19.13 -13.65
N LYS A 237 -1.82 20.20 -13.41
CA LYS A 237 -1.31 21.58 -13.47
C LYS A 237 -0.13 21.85 -12.53
N CYS A 238 -0.05 21.08 -11.44
CA CYS A 238 0.99 21.27 -10.42
C CYS A 238 1.79 20.00 -10.11
N HIS A 239 1.24 18.81 -10.42
CA HIS A 239 1.80 17.50 -10.12
C HIS A 239 2.05 16.71 -11.40
N LYS A 240 2.87 17.29 -12.29
CA LYS A 240 3.11 16.71 -13.60
C LYS A 240 3.82 15.35 -13.54
N ASP A 241 4.86 15.23 -12.70
CA ASP A 241 5.65 14.00 -12.62
C ASP A 241 4.78 12.85 -12.06
N ALA A 242 4.07 13.09 -10.96
CA ALA A 242 3.14 12.10 -10.38
C ALA A 242 1.99 11.73 -11.32
N HIS A 243 1.47 12.71 -12.09
CA HIS A 243 0.42 12.47 -13.07
C HIS A 243 0.93 11.66 -14.28
N ASP A 244 2.12 11.97 -14.80
CA ASP A 244 2.70 11.25 -15.92
C ASP A 244 2.92 9.78 -15.59
N ASP A 245 3.42 9.47 -14.37
CA ASP A 245 3.56 8.11 -13.86
C ASP A 245 2.19 7.41 -13.72
N TRP A 246 1.25 8.06 -13.02
CA TRP A 246 -0.08 7.52 -12.79
C TRP A 246 -0.80 7.23 -14.11
N SER A 247 -0.68 8.09 -15.10
CA SER A 247 -1.38 7.97 -16.40
C SER A 247 -1.05 6.68 -17.15
N LYS A 248 0.08 6.04 -16.80
CA LYS A 248 0.58 4.77 -17.36
C LYS A 248 0.43 3.60 -16.40
N SER A 249 -0.07 3.83 -15.21
CA SER A 249 -0.14 2.83 -14.14
C SER A 249 -1.34 1.89 -14.29
N ALA A 250 -1.27 0.73 -13.64
CA ALA A 250 -2.40 -0.19 -13.53
C ALA A 250 -3.60 0.43 -12.81
N HIS A 251 -3.41 1.42 -11.93
CA HIS A 251 -4.49 2.14 -11.28
C HIS A 251 -5.28 3.02 -12.27
N ARG A 252 -4.60 3.65 -13.22
CA ARG A 252 -5.28 4.35 -14.33
C ARG A 252 -6.08 3.40 -15.20
N PHE A 253 -5.55 2.19 -15.42
CA PHE A 253 -6.19 1.13 -16.21
C PHE A 253 -6.87 0.08 -15.33
N SER A 254 -7.55 0.49 -14.25
CA SER A 254 -8.25 -0.44 -13.35
C SER A 254 -9.70 -0.69 -13.76
N SER A 255 -10.31 0.20 -14.53
CA SER A 255 -11.73 0.28 -14.86
C SER A 255 -12.03 -0.43 -16.20
N PHE A 256 -13.16 -0.09 -16.83
CA PHE A 256 -13.58 -0.60 -18.14
C PHE A 256 -12.65 -0.21 -19.30
N ASN A 257 -11.63 0.57 -19.06
CA ASN A 257 -10.50 0.80 -19.95
C ASN A 257 -9.49 -0.35 -20.01
N ASN A 258 -9.62 -1.34 -19.12
CA ASN A 258 -8.84 -2.57 -19.08
C ASN A 258 -9.64 -3.71 -19.72
N PRO A 259 -9.23 -4.25 -20.88
CA PRO A 259 -9.98 -5.29 -21.57
C PRO A 259 -10.22 -6.56 -20.73
N ALA A 260 -9.22 -6.97 -19.95
CA ALA A 260 -9.32 -8.14 -19.09
C ALA A 260 -10.35 -7.94 -17.95
N TYR A 261 -10.31 -6.78 -17.30
CA TYR A 261 -11.28 -6.41 -16.29
C TYR A 261 -12.70 -6.27 -16.88
N LEU A 262 -12.83 -5.56 -17.99
CA LEU A 262 -14.13 -5.35 -18.67
C LEU A 262 -14.78 -6.69 -19.03
N ALA A 263 -14.05 -7.62 -19.61
CA ALA A 263 -14.58 -8.94 -19.98
C ALA A 263 -15.14 -9.70 -18.77
N SER A 264 -14.39 -9.74 -17.64
CA SER A 264 -14.80 -10.46 -16.43
C SER A 264 -15.98 -9.77 -15.71
N VAL A 265 -16.00 -8.44 -15.63
CA VAL A 265 -17.11 -7.70 -14.98
C VAL A 265 -18.37 -7.71 -15.84
N ALA A 266 -18.24 -7.66 -17.16
CA ALA A 266 -19.40 -7.83 -18.07
C ALA A 266 -20.08 -9.18 -17.82
N GLU A 267 -19.32 -10.27 -17.72
CA GLU A 267 -19.86 -11.59 -17.36
C GLU A 267 -20.53 -11.58 -15.98
N ALA A 268 -19.87 -11.04 -14.96
CA ALA A 268 -20.43 -10.97 -13.61
C ALA A 268 -21.76 -10.19 -13.57
N ARG A 269 -21.86 -9.09 -14.32
CA ARG A 269 -23.10 -8.31 -14.47
C ARG A 269 -24.19 -9.10 -15.19
N GLU A 270 -23.86 -9.81 -16.28
CA GLU A 270 -24.80 -10.68 -17.00
C GLU A 270 -25.32 -11.83 -16.12
N VAL A 271 -24.44 -12.46 -15.34
CA VAL A 271 -24.82 -13.51 -14.38
C VAL A 271 -25.74 -12.92 -13.30
N GLY A 272 -25.40 -11.77 -12.73
CA GLY A 272 -26.22 -11.07 -11.74
C GLY A 272 -27.60 -10.71 -12.29
N MET A 273 -27.69 -10.16 -13.51
CA MET A 273 -28.97 -9.86 -14.15
C MET A 273 -29.82 -11.10 -14.38
N LYS A 274 -29.22 -12.22 -14.84
CA LYS A 274 -29.95 -13.48 -15.06
C LYS A 274 -30.41 -14.13 -13.77
N ARG A 275 -29.57 -14.12 -12.74
CA ARG A 275 -29.80 -14.84 -11.47
C ARG A 275 -30.63 -13.99 -10.47
N ASP A 276 -30.29 -12.71 -10.32
CA ASP A 276 -30.79 -11.84 -9.25
C ASP A 276 -31.71 -10.72 -9.75
N GLY A 277 -31.81 -10.54 -11.08
CA GLY A 277 -32.54 -9.44 -11.69
C GLY A 277 -31.90 -8.04 -11.49
N ASN A 278 -30.65 -8.00 -11.06
CA ASN A 278 -29.91 -6.76 -10.83
C ASN A 278 -28.39 -6.99 -10.91
N VAL A 279 -27.62 -5.89 -10.92
CA VAL A 279 -26.16 -5.92 -11.02
C VAL A 279 -25.44 -5.70 -9.67
N LYS A 280 -26.18 -5.68 -8.56
CA LYS A 280 -25.63 -5.34 -7.23
C LYS A 280 -24.44 -6.19 -6.81
N GLY A 281 -24.41 -7.48 -7.16
CA GLY A 281 -23.27 -8.36 -6.87
C GLY A 281 -21.95 -7.81 -7.40
N SER A 282 -21.95 -7.15 -8.57
CA SER A 282 -20.77 -6.58 -9.19
C SER A 282 -20.23 -5.31 -8.53
N ARG A 283 -20.99 -4.67 -7.61
CA ARG A 283 -20.51 -3.56 -6.78
C ARG A 283 -19.25 -3.93 -5.97
N PHE A 284 -19.12 -5.21 -5.67
CA PHE A 284 -17.91 -5.77 -5.08
C PHE A 284 -16.64 -5.40 -5.86
N CYS A 285 -16.68 -5.45 -7.19
CA CYS A 285 -15.55 -5.08 -8.05
C CYS A 285 -15.38 -3.56 -8.09
N ALA A 286 -16.49 -2.82 -8.16
CA ALA A 286 -16.51 -1.39 -8.44
C ALA A 286 -15.85 -0.54 -7.34
N GLY A 287 -15.95 -0.94 -6.08
CA GLY A 287 -15.35 -0.21 -4.96
C GLY A 287 -13.84 -0.01 -5.09
N CYS A 288 -13.14 -0.94 -5.79
CA CYS A 288 -11.71 -0.89 -6.02
C CYS A 288 -11.33 -0.55 -7.46
N HIS A 289 -12.19 -0.86 -8.46
CA HIS A 289 -11.84 -0.77 -9.86
C HIS A 289 -12.53 0.39 -10.60
N ASP A 290 -13.79 0.68 -10.26
CA ASP A 290 -14.63 1.70 -10.90
C ASP A 290 -15.17 2.73 -9.90
N PRO A 291 -14.33 3.34 -9.06
CA PRO A 291 -14.82 4.20 -7.99
C PRO A 291 -15.55 5.45 -8.50
N VAL A 292 -15.24 5.98 -9.68
CA VAL A 292 -15.93 7.16 -10.21
C VAL A 292 -17.38 6.86 -10.54
N PRO A 293 -17.74 5.88 -11.42
CA PRO A 293 -19.14 5.55 -11.64
C PRO A 293 -19.81 4.97 -10.39
N PHE A 294 -19.06 4.30 -9.52
CA PHE A 294 -19.57 3.68 -8.31
C PHE A 294 -20.05 4.72 -7.29
N PHE A 295 -19.20 5.64 -6.90
CA PHE A 295 -19.54 6.68 -5.92
C PHE A 295 -20.43 7.79 -6.48
N SER A 296 -20.56 7.90 -7.81
CA SER A 296 -21.52 8.81 -8.44
C SER A 296 -22.90 8.17 -8.68
N GLY A 297 -23.05 6.87 -8.42
CA GLY A 297 -24.32 6.15 -8.58
C GLY A 297 -24.59 5.64 -10.00
N ALA A 298 -23.73 5.95 -10.97
CA ALA A 298 -23.94 5.53 -12.36
C ALA A 298 -23.74 4.00 -12.56
N PHE A 299 -22.90 3.37 -11.74
CA PHE A 299 -22.56 1.94 -11.85
C PHE A 299 -23.76 1.00 -11.71
N ASP A 300 -24.78 1.41 -10.97
CA ASP A 300 -25.95 0.57 -10.65
C ASP A 300 -26.97 0.47 -11.76
N ASP A 301 -26.89 1.32 -12.78
CA ASP A 301 -27.77 1.21 -13.94
C ASP A 301 -27.49 -0.09 -14.70
N PRO A 302 -28.46 -1.01 -14.82
CA PRO A 302 -28.30 -2.22 -15.62
C PRO A 302 -27.90 -1.95 -17.07
N ASN A 303 -28.27 -0.79 -17.60
CA ASN A 303 -27.97 -0.36 -18.97
C ASN A 303 -26.74 0.54 -19.05
N PHE A 304 -25.93 0.62 -17.98
CA PHE A 304 -24.70 1.38 -17.98
C PHE A 304 -23.80 0.97 -19.15
N ASP A 305 -23.52 1.91 -20.04
CA ASP A 305 -22.63 1.65 -21.19
C ASP A 305 -21.17 1.65 -20.73
N MET A 306 -20.65 0.44 -20.54
CA MET A 306 -19.28 0.20 -20.07
C MET A 306 -18.20 0.76 -21.00
N LEU A 307 -18.52 1.05 -22.25
CA LEU A 307 -17.57 1.57 -23.25
C LEU A 307 -17.66 3.09 -23.42
N LYS A 308 -18.87 3.66 -23.38
CA LYS A 308 -19.15 5.05 -23.80
C LYS A 308 -19.55 5.97 -22.66
N HIS A 309 -19.97 5.45 -21.51
CA HIS A 309 -20.35 6.31 -20.41
C HIS A 309 -19.16 7.18 -19.98
N PRO A 310 -19.34 8.48 -19.72
CA PRO A 310 -18.20 9.41 -19.41
C PRO A 310 -17.31 8.92 -18.26
N THR A 311 -17.85 8.21 -17.27
CA THR A 311 -17.11 7.73 -16.11
C THR A 311 -16.50 6.34 -16.31
N SER A 312 -16.86 5.61 -17.37
CA SER A 312 -16.47 4.20 -17.54
C SER A 312 -14.96 4.00 -17.73
N GLN A 313 -14.26 5.04 -18.20
CA GLN A 313 -12.84 4.96 -18.51
C GLN A 313 -11.95 5.65 -17.46
N ALA A 314 -12.50 6.03 -16.30
CA ALA A 314 -11.80 6.88 -15.33
C ALA A 314 -10.67 6.15 -14.58
N GLY A 315 -10.83 4.88 -14.25
CA GLY A 315 -9.90 4.14 -13.37
C GLY A 315 -9.93 4.66 -11.93
N ILE A 316 -8.89 4.36 -11.16
CA ILE A 316 -8.65 4.98 -9.85
C ILE A 316 -7.98 6.32 -10.09
N THR A 317 -8.75 7.41 -9.93
CA THR A 317 -8.28 8.77 -10.18
C THR A 317 -7.44 9.31 -9.02
N CYS A 318 -6.72 10.41 -9.29
CA CYS A 318 -5.99 11.13 -8.24
C CYS A 318 -6.92 11.49 -7.08
N THR A 319 -8.10 12.06 -7.42
CA THR A 319 -9.08 12.50 -6.42
C THR A 319 -9.64 11.32 -5.63
N VAL A 320 -10.04 10.23 -6.26
CA VAL A 320 -10.58 9.06 -5.56
C VAL A 320 -9.60 8.57 -4.49
N CYS A 321 -8.34 8.33 -4.87
CA CYS A 321 -7.32 7.86 -3.94
C CYS A 321 -7.09 8.85 -2.79
N HIS A 322 -6.92 10.14 -3.12
CA HIS A 322 -6.59 11.17 -2.15
C HIS A 322 -7.79 11.74 -1.38
N ALA A 323 -9.03 11.40 -1.76
CA ALA A 323 -10.25 11.76 -1.04
C ALA A 323 -10.63 10.74 0.04
N ILE A 324 -9.98 9.59 0.12
CA ILE A 324 -10.17 8.62 1.21
C ILE A 324 -9.73 9.27 2.52
N THR A 325 -10.63 9.24 3.52
CA THR A 325 -10.41 9.91 4.82
C THR A 325 -10.17 8.93 5.97
N HIS A 326 -10.72 7.72 5.87
CA HIS A 326 -10.63 6.70 6.91
C HIS A 326 -10.50 5.31 6.27
N ILE A 327 -9.70 4.47 6.89
CA ILE A 327 -9.73 3.02 6.71
C ILE A 327 -10.51 2.47 7.91
N ASN A 328 -11.68 1.87 7.65
CA ASN A 328 -12.62 1.53 8.71
C ASN A 328 -12.25 0.21 9.39
N SER A 329 -11.64 -0.71 8.64
CA SER A 329 -11.12 -1.97 9.18
C SER A 329 -10.08 -2.59 8.24
N ASN A 330 -9.41 -3.66 8.71
CA ASN A 330 -8.47 -4.45 7.93
C ASN A 330 -9.13 -5.58 7.12
N ARG A 331 -10.45 -5.50 6.92
CA ARG A 331 -11.20 -6.51 6.15
C ARG A 331 -10.88 -6.50 4.67
N GLY A 332 -10.46 -5.36 4.13
CA GLY A 332 -10.37 -5.19 2.68
C GLY A 332 -11.73 -4.89 2.05
N ASN A 333 -11.98 -5.34 0.83
CA ASN A 333 -13.24 -5.13 0.09
C ASN A 333 -13.66 -3.66 0.03
N ALA A 334 -12.68 -2.75 -0.11
CA ALA A 334 -12.86 -1.30 -0.09
C ALA A 334 -13.47 -0.77 1.24
N ASP A 335 -13.14 -1.37 2.41
CA ASP A 335 -13.64 -0.88 3.68
C ASP A 335 -12.99 0.45 4.10
N PHE A 336 -13.27 1.47 3.32
CA PHE A 336 -12.82 2.84 3.55
C PHE A 336 -13.98 3.83 3.45
N THR A 337 -13.76 5.01 4.01
CA THR A 337 -14.65 6.16 3.84
C THR A 337 -14.01 7.16 2.91
N ILE A 338 -14.75 7.57 1.88
CA ILE A 338 -14.38 8.65 0.96
C ILE A 338 -15.21 9.90 1.27
N GLU A 339 -14.59 11.07 1.26
CA GLU A 339 -15.25 12.36 1.47
C GLU A 339 -15.02 13.27 0.26
N GLU A 340 -16.04 14.00 -0.17
CA GLU A 340 -15.88 15.00 -1.21
C GLU A 340 -14.83 16.04 -0.76
N PRO A 341 -13.71 16.17 -1.49
CA PRO A 341 -12.64 17.06 -1.07
C PRO A 341 -13.04 18.52 -1.24
N ILE A 342 -12.68 19.34 -0.27
CA ILE A 342 -12.86 20.78 -0.35
C ILE A 342 -11.73 21.39 -1.16
N HIS A 343 -12.13 22.08 -2.23
CA HIS A 343 -11.24 22.87 -3.05
C HIS A 343 -11.24 24.33 -2.66
N TYR A 344 -10.19 25.05 -3.04
CA TYR A 344 -10.19 26.50 -3.01
C TYR A 344 -11.22 27.07 -4.01
N PRO A 345 -11.70 28.32 -3.79
CA PRO A 345 -12.62 28.95 -4.72
C PRO A 345 -12.14 28.88 -6.18
N PHE A 346 -13.09 28.64 -7.08
CA PHE A 346 -12.88 28.55 -8.53
C PHE A 346 -12.10 27.32 -9.04
N ALA A 347 -11.97 26.25 -8.27
CA ALA A 347 -11.27 25.03 -8.72
C ALA A 347 -11.90 24.41 -9.98
N LYS A 348 -13.23 24.43 -10.05
CA LYS A 348 -14.03 23.91 -11.19
C LYS A 348 -14.36 24.97 -12.26
N SER A 349 -13.79 26.19 -12.20
CA SER A 349 -14.12 27.27 -13.16
C SER A 349 -13.43 27.01 -14.51
N GLU A 350 -14.16 27.20 -15.59
CA GLU A 350 -13.60 27.19 -16.96
C GLU A 350 -12.89 28.50 -17.34
N ASN A 351 -13.11 29.56 -16.56
CA ASN A 351 -12.49 30.85 -16.81
C ASN A 351 -11.02 30.84 -16.40
N ALA A 352 -10.12 31.10 -17.35
CA ALA A 352 -8.65 31.04 -17.14
C ALA A 352 -8.17 31.97 -16.00
N LEU A 353 -8.78 33.17 -15.85
CA LEU A 353 -8.40 34.11 -14.78
C LEU A 353 -8.81 33.55 -13.40
N LEU A 354 -10.01 32.98 -13.28
CA LEU A 354 -10.48 32.39 -12.03
C LEU A 354 -9.70 31.13 -11.69
N GLN A 355 -9.36 30.30 -12.66
CA GLN A 355 -8.45 29.17 -12.47
C GLN A 355 -7.07 29.63 -11.98
N TRP A 356 -6.54 30.72 -12.57
CA TRP A 356 -5.28 31.27 -12.10
C TRP A 356 -5.37 31.75 -10.64
N VAL A 357 -6.48 32.42 -10.26
CA VAL A 357 -6.73 32.81 -8.85
C VAL A 357 -6.74 31.59 -7.94
N ASN A 358 -7.45 30.53 -8.32
CA ASN A 358 -7.46 29.26 -7.57
C ASN A 358 -6.04 28.71 -7.36
N ASN A 359 -5.24 28.63 -8.42
CA ASN A 359 -3.88 28.13 -8.35
C ASN A 359 -2.99 28.98 -7.44
N GLN A 360 -3.19 30.32 -7.42
CA GLN A 360 -2.48 31.20 -6.50
C GLN A 360 -2.90 30.94 -5.03
N LEU A 361 -4.18 30.67 -4.76
CA LEU A 361 -4.65 30.32 -3.42
C LEU A 361 -4.00 29.04 -2.90
N VAL A 362 -3.95 27.99 -3.74
CA VAL A 362 -3.28 26.72 -3.39
C VAL A 362 -1.80 26.94 -3.09
N LYS A 363 -1.09 27.71 -3.95
CA LYS A 363 0.32 28.03 -3.75
C LYS A 363 0.59 28.88 -2.51
N ALA A 364 -0.30 29.82 -2.20
CA ALA A 364 -0.18 30.70 -1.03
C ALA A 364 -0.37 29.92 0.29
N LYS A 365 -1.33 29.00 0.35
CA LYS A 365 -1.59 28.20 1.57
C LYS A 365 -1.67 26.69 1.28
N PRO A 366 -0.57 26.02 0.95
CA PRO A 366 -0.57 24.60 0.60
C PRO A 366 -0.93 23.69 1.78
N SER A 367 -0.95 24.18 3.03
CA SER A 367 -1.28 23.37 4.20
C SER A 367 -2.70 22.83 4.17
N PHE A 368 -3.67 23.65 3.75
CA PHE A 368 -5.06 23.23 3.57
C PHE A 368 -5.17 22.18 2.47
N HIS A 369 -4.58 22.41 1.30
CA HIS A 369 -4.53 21.43 0.21
C HIS A 369 -3.91 20.09 0.67
N LYS A 370 -2.79 20.15 1.43
CA LYS A 370 -2.16 18.93 1.96
C LYS A 370 -3.06 18.17 2.93
N LYS A 371 -3.76 18.85 3.81
CA LYS A 371 -4.69 18.20 4.76
C LYS A 371 -5.86 17.55 4.03
N THR A 372 -6.33 18.18 2.97
CA THR A 372 -7.42 17.63 2.14
C THR A 372 -6.99 16.38 1.38
N PHE A 373 -5.81 16.40 0.73
CA PHE A 373 -5.41 15.35 -0.21
C PHE A 373 -4.28 14.43 0.26
N LEU A 374 -3.55 14.77 1.33
CA LEU A 374 -2.44 13.94 1.81
C LEU A 374 -2.57 13.70 3.32
N LYS A 375 -3.19 12.60 3.67
CA LYS A 375 -3.42 12.19 5.06
C LYS A 375 -2.36 11.17 5.51
N PRO A 376 -2.13 10.99 6.83
CA PRO A 376 -1.19 9.98 7.34
C PRO A 376 -1.48 8.56 6.86
N LEU A 377 -2.75 8.21 6.67
CA LEU A 377 -3.19 6.89 6.21
C LEU A 377 -2.57 6.46 4.86
N HIS A 378 -2.28 7.40 3.93
CA HIS A 378 -1.63 7.08 2.65
C HIS A 378 -0.22 6.47 2.79
N LYS A 379 0.34 6.46 4.01
CA LYS A 379 1.64 5.88 4.33
C LYS A 379 1.53 4.60 5.15
N THR A 380 0.36 4.03 5.24
CA THR A 380 0.12 2.78 5.97
C THR A 380 -0.16 1.65 5.00
N ALA A 381 0.18 0.43 5.39
CA ALA A 381 -0.15 -0.76 4.63
C ALA A 381 -1.67 -0.99 4.57
N ASP A 382 -2.41 -0.58 5.61
CA ASP A 382 -3.86 -0.69 5.69
C ASP A 382 -4.56 0.06 4.56
N PHE A 383 -4.00 1.20 4.14
CA PHE A 383 -4.52 1.97 3.01
C PHE A 383 -4.50 1.13 1.72
N CYS A 384 -3.37 0.52 1.40
CA CYS A 384 -3.26 -0.37 0.24
C CYS A 384 -4.09 -1.64 0.43
N GLY A 385 -4.08 -2.19 1.65
CA GLY A 385 -4.84 -3.37 2.06
C GLY A 385 -6.34 -3.23 1.86
N SER A 386 -6.89 -2.00 1.94
CA SER A 386 -8.32 -1.77 1.72
C SER A 386 -8.82 -2.26 0.35
N CYS A 387 -7.95 -2.24 -0.69
CA CYS A 387 -8.24 -2.75 -2.03
C CYS A 387 -7.45 -4.03 -2.36
N HIS A 388 -6.26 -4.23 -1.76
CA HIS A 388 -5.39 -5.39 -2.03
C HIS A 388 -5.58 -6.55 -1.05
N LYS A 389 -6.67 -6.56 -0.29
CA LYS A 389 -7.22 -7.69 0.45
C LYS A 389 -8.69 -7.84 0.08
N VAL A 390 -9.07 -8.99 -0.45
CA VAL A 390 -10.41 -9.22 -0.99
C VAL A 390 -10.94 -10.56 -0.50
N HIS A 391 -12.20 -10.57 -0.08
CA HIS A 391 -12.97 -11.78 0.15
C HIS A 391 -14.27 -11.72 -0.65
N LEU A 392 -14.79 -12.88 -1.04
CA LEU A 392 -15.96 -12.97 -1.91
C LEU A 392 -17.24 -12.87 -1.07
N PRO A 393 -18.11 -11.87 -1.33
CA PRO A 393 -19.34 -11.70 -0.56
C PRO A 393 -20.43 -12.66 -1.03
N PHE A 394 -21.35 -13.00 -0.14
CA PHE A 394 -22.50 -13.84 -0.44
C PHE A 394 -23.33 -13.32 -1.62
N ALA A 395 -23.52 -11.99 -1.73
CA ALA A 395 -24.27 -11.38 -2.82
C ALA A 395 -23.65 -11.64 -4.20
N LEU A 396 -22.35 -11.96 -4.27
CA LEU A 396 -21.67 -12.30 -5.51
C LEU A 396 -21.75 -13.81 -5.79
N ASN A 397 -21.41 -14.66 -4.81
CA ASN A 397 -21.20 -16.10 -5.01
C ASN A 397 -22.37 -16.98 -4.58
N HIS A 398 -23.38 -16.44 -3.87
CA HIS A 398 -24.54 -17.16 -3.30
C HIS A 398 -24.18 -18.41 -2.47
N TYR A 399 -23.03 -18.35 -1.77
CA TYR A 399 -22.59 -19.43 -0.92
C TYR A 399 -22.20 -18.95 0.48
N LYS A 400 -21.04 -18.31 0.62
CA LYS A 400 -20.52 -17.77 1.89
C LYS A 400 -19.87 -16.41 1.67
N GLU A 401 -19.67 -15.67 2.74
CA GLU A 401 -19.08 -14.33 2.62
C GLU A 401 -17.55 -14.32 2.67
N TRP A 402 -16.91 -15.43 2.94
CA TRP A 402 -15.48 -15.43 3.17
C TRP A 402 -14.73 -16.50 2.41
N LEU A 403 -14.84 -16.46 1.13
CA LEU A 403 -13.92 -17.18 0.27
C LEU A 403 -12.87 -16.17 -0.17
N ARG A 404 -11.64 -16.35 0.27
CA ARG A 404 -10.55 -15.41 -0.07
C ARG A 404 -10.28 -15.44 -1.56
N GLY A 405 -10.30 -14.25 -2.15
CA GLY A 405 -9.81 -14.03 -3.49
C GLY A 405 -8.33 -13.64 -3.44
N GLN A 406 -8.05 -12.37 -3.69
CA GLN A 406 -6.72 -11.77 -3.65
C GLN A 406 -6.40 -11.27 -2.24
N ASN A 407 -5.19 -11.55 -1.72
CA ASN A 407 -4.79 -11.12 -0.38
C ASN A 407 -3.27 -10.89 -0.27
N HIS A 408 -2.83 -9.72 -0.69
CA HIS A 408 -1.43 -9.31 -0.51
C HIS A 408 -1.15 -8.91 0.94
N TYR A 409 -2.14 -8.30 1.61
CA TYR A 409 -1.98 -7.68 2.92
C TYR A 409 -1.60 -8.69 4.01
N ASP A 410 -2.37 -9.77 4.20
CA ASP A 410 -2.09 -10.74 5.26
C ASP A 410 -0.80 -11.51 5.02
N SER A 411 -0.50 -11.85 3.76
CA SER A 411 0.75 -12.54 3.43
C SER A 411 1.98 -11.66 3.66
N TRP A 412 1.84 -10.33 3.50
CA TRP A 412 2.86 -9.37 3.89
C TRP A 412 2.90 -9.22 5.43
N LEU A 413 1.77 -9.01 6.09
CA LEU A 413 1.70 -8.80 7.54
C LEU A 413 2.35 -9.95 8.31
N LEU A 414 2.06 -11.20 7.94
CA LEU A 414 2.61 -12.40 8.59
C LEU A 414 4.00 -12.79 8.11
N SER A 415 4.64 -11.98 7.27
CA SER A 415 6.01 -12.22 6.81
C SER A 415 7.04 -11.55 7.72
N GLY A 416 8.28 -12.05 7.69
CA GLY A 416 9.42 -11.37 8.33
C GLY A 416 9.78 -10.06 7.63
N VAL A 417 9.34 -9.84 6.38
CA VAL A 417 9.61 -8.61 5.63
C VAL A 417 8.84 -7.43 6.21
N SER A 418 7.61 -7.61 6.65
CA SER A 418 6.83 -6.58 7.35
C SER A 418 7.40 -6.22 8.73
N GLY A 419 8.16 -7.16 9.33
CA GLY A 419 8.62 -7.08 10.71
C GLY A 419 7.60 -7.57 11.74
N HIS A 420 6.43 -8.10 11.30
CA HIS A 420 5.39 -8.58 12.20
C HIS A 420 5.32 -10.11 12.29
N GLY A 421 5.76 -10.84 11.25
CA GLY A 421 5.69 -12.30 11.23
C GLY A 421 6.87 -12.99 11.93
N ALA A 422 6.65 -13.63 13.06
CA ALA A 422 7.69 -14.30 13.86
C ALA A 422 8.11 -15.68 13.32
N ARG A 423 7.35 -16.23 12.35
CA ARG A 423 7.48 -17.60 11.84
C ARG A 423 8.19 -17.72 10.50
N SER A 424 8.73 -16.63 9.97
CA SER A 424 9.33 -16.54 8.65
C SER A 424 10.66 -17.30 8.57
N PHE A 425 11.05 -17.68 7.36
CA PHE A 425 12.40 -18.22 7.05
C PHE A 425 13.42 -17.11 6.75
N TYR A 426 12.98 -15.87 6.66
CA TYR A 426 13.81 -14.73 6.30
C TYR A 426 13.36 -13.47 7.03
N TYR A 427 14.33 -12.72 7.51
CA TYR A 427 14.15 -11.42 8.14
C TYR A 427 15.14 -10.42 7.54
N PRO A 428 14.68 -9.33 6.91
CA PRO A 428 15.56 -8.31 6.37
C PRO A 428 16.29 -7.56 7.48
N GLU A 429 17.34 -6.86 7.14
CA GLU A 429 18.04 -5.99 8.08
C GLU A 429 17.12 -4.93 8.69
N LYS A 430 16.16 -4.43 7.89
CA LYS A 430 15.13 -3.48 8.32
C LYS A 430 13.79 -3.83 7.68
N ALA A 431 12.73 -3.86 8.49
CA ALA A 431 11.39 -4.15 8.02
C ALA A 431 10.88 -3.12 7.01
N GLN A 432 10.12 -3.60 6.04
CA GLN A 432 9.31 -2.80 5.11
C GLN A 432 7.92 -2.65 5.69
N THR A 433 7.71 -1.58 6.45
CA THR A 433 6.49 -1.36 7.26
C THR A 433 5.29 -0.85 6.47
N ASP A 434 5.46 -0.59 5.19
CA ASP A 434 4.41 -0.15 4.27
C ASP A 434 4.69 -0.63 2.84
N CYS A 435 3.68 -0.54 1.98
CA CYS A 435 3.76 -0.97 0.59
C CYS A 435 4.50 0.06 -0.29
N ASN A 436 4.50 1.32 0.12
CA ASN A 436 5.08 2.43 -0.64
C ASN A 436 6.59 2.27 -0.80
N GLY A 437 7.27 1.68 0.19
CA GLY A 437 8.72 1.45 0.17
C GLY A 437 9.20 0.67 -1.05
N CYS A 438 8.37 -0.24 -1.59
CA CYS A 438 8.66 -1.03 -2.79
C CYS A 438 7.92 -0.51 -4.03
N HIS A 439 6.60 -0.25 -3.92
CA HIS A 439 5.74 0.03 -5.08
C HIS A 439 5.63 1.51 -5.45
N MET A 440 6.17 2.42 -4.63
CA MET A 440 6.23 3.85 -4.88
C MET A 440 7.63 4.38 -4.55
N PRO A 441 8.69 3.95 -5.26
CA PRO A 441 10.05 4.38 -4.98
C PRO A 441 10.16 5.90 -5.04
N LEU A 442 11.12 6.45 -4.30
CA LEU A 442 11.39 7.89 -4.29
C LEU A 442 12.22 8.27 -5.51
N GLU A 443 11.73 9.24 -6.28
CA GLU A 443 12.39 9.79 -7.46
C GLU A 443 12.58 11.30 -7.34
N GLU A 444 13.63 11.83 -8.01
CA GLU A 444 13.85 13.27 -8.08
C GLU A 444 12.70 13.94 -8.84
N SER A 445 12.18 15.02 -8.30
CA SER A 445 11.03 15.70 -8.88
C SER A 445 11.11 17.21 -8.68
N SER A 446 10.58 17.93 -9.66
CA SER A 446 10.38 19.37 -9.59
C SER A 446 8.94 19.78 -9.26
N ASP A 447 8.06 18.81 -9.04
CA ASP A 447 6.66 19.04 -8.68
C ASP A 447 6.51 19.91 -7.43
N PHE A 448 5.42 20.64 -7.31
CA PHE A 448 5.12 21.45 -6.13
C PHE A 448 4.96 20.61 -4.85
N GLY A 449 4.67 19.31 -4.97
CA GLY A 449 4.59 18.35 -3.88
C GLY A 449 5.93 17.78 -3.43
N ALA A 450 7.00 17.96 -4.22
CA ALA A 450 8.31 17.41 -3.92
C ALA A 450 8.92 18.02 -2.65
N LYS A 451 9.64 17.18 -1.90
CA LYS A 451 10.27 17.56 -0.63
C LYS A 451 11.59 16.81 -0.42
N PHE A 452 12.36 17.22 0.58
CA PHE A 452 13.52 16.47 1.04
C PHE A 452 13.06 15.26 1.87
N PHE A 453 13.39 14.05 1.44
CA PHE A 453 13.15 12.81 2.17
C PHE A 453 14.41 12.29 2.87
N ASP A 454 15.57 12.69 2.40
CA ASP A 454 16.89 12.31 2.88
C ASP A 454 17.87 13.50 2.82
N ASP A 455 19.10 13.26 3.24
CA ASP A 455 20.17 14.28 3.31
C ASP A 455 20.85 14.52 1.95
N SER A 456 20.33 13.99 0.85
CA SER A 456 20.90 14.17 -0.50
C SER A 456 20.81 15.62 -1.02
N GLY A 457 20.00 16.48 -0.36
CA GLY A 457 19.73 17.85 -0.79
C GLY A 457 18.87 17.95 -2.05
N ARG A 458 18.29 16.84 -2.52
CA ARG A 458 17.43 16.78 -3.70
C ARG A 458 15.96 16.65 -3.32
N LEU A 459 15.12 17.39 -4.03
CA LEU A 459 13.68 17.26 -3.88
C LEU A 459 13.22 15.98 -4.56
N LYS A 460 12.39 15.20 -3.86
CA LYS A 460 11.85 13.92 -4.33
C LYS A 460 10.36 13.85 -4.15
N THR A 461 9.71 12.98 -4.92
CA THR A 461 8.32 12.55 -4.75
C THR A 461 8.25 11.02 -4.87
N HIS A 462 7.16 10.44 -4.41
CA HIS A 462 6.89 9.03 -4.64
C HIS A 462 6.44 8.83 -6.10
N ASN A 463 7.02 7.84 -6.78
CA ASN A 463 6.60 7.41 -8.10
C ASN A 463 5.16 6.88 -8.05
N HIS A 464 4.32 7.23 -9.03
CA HIS A 464 2.92 6.81 -9.11
C HIS A 464 2.66 5.81 -10.25
N LEU A 465 3.70 5.21 -10.82
CA LEU A 465 3.57 4.11 -11.78
C LEU A 465 3.15 2.80 -11.10
N PHE A 466 3.49 2.63 -9.83
CA PHE A 466 3.24 1.41 -9.05
C PHE A 466 3.83 0.16 -9.74
N PRO A 467 5.15 0.10 -9.94
CA PRO A 467 5.79 -1.01 -10.65
C PRO A 467 5.46 -2.34 -9.96
N SER A 468 5.15 -3.36 -10.77
CA SER A 468 4.65 -4.65 -10.32
C SER A 468 4.77 -5.70 -11.43
N ALA A 469 4.31 -6.93 -11.20
CA ALA A 469 4.18 -7.97 -12.23
C ALA A 469 2.98 -7.68 -13.15
N ASN A 470 3.05 -6.63 -13.98
CA ASN A 470 1.92 -6.15 -14.79
C ASN A 470 2.27 -5.78 -16.24
N SER A 471 3.14 -6.52 -16.89
CA SER A 471 3.49 -6.29 -18.29
C SER A 471 2.32 -6.50 -19.28
N GLY A 472 1.39 -7.40 -18.96
CA GLY A 472 0.28 -7.74 -19.85
C GLY A 472 -0.73 -6.61 -20.04
N ILE A 473 -1.12 -5.90 -18.98
CA ILE A 473 -2.06 -4.79 -19.09
C ILE A 473 -1.45 -3.65 -19.92
N ASN A 474 -0.17 -3.35 -19.72
CA ASN A 474 0.52 -2.34 -20.51
C ASN A 474 0.57 -2.71 -21.99
N TRP A 475 0.78 -3.98 -22.31
CA TRP A 475 0.73 -4.46 -23.69
C TRP A 475 -0.69 -4.32 -24.29
N LEU A 476 -1.73 -4.71 -23.54
CA LEU A 476 -3.14 -4.60 -23.98
C LEU A 476 -3.62 -3.15 -24.16
N THR A 477 -2.96 -2.19 -23.55
CA THR A 477 -3.30 -0.76 -23.59
C THR A 477 -2.30 0.08 -24.39
N ASP A 478 -1.45 -0.58 -25.20
CA ASP A 478 -0.43 0.04 -26.07
C ASP A 478 0.58 0.92 -25.32
N ASN A 479 0.88 0.57 -24.05
CA ASN A 479 1.86 1.25 -23.20
C ASN A 479 3.18 0.47 -23.12
N ASP A 480 3.72 0.04 -24.26
CA ASP A 480 4.92 -0.81 -24.33
C ASP A 480 6.16 -0.17 -23.67
N GLU A 481 6.22 1.17 -23.62
CA GLU A 481 7.33 1.90 -23.02
C GLU A 481 7.51 1.62 -21.51
N VAL A 482 6.43 1.34 -20.78
CA VAL A 482 6.48 1.05 -19.34
C VAL A 482 6.66 -0.44 -19.01
N ILE A 483 6.55 -1.33 -19.98
CA ILE A 483 6.81 -2.76 -19.78
C ILE A 483 8.20 -2.97 -19.21
N ARG A 484 9.22 -2.24 -19.70
CA ARG A 484 10.60 -2.30 -19.19
C ARG A 484 10.71 -1.92 -17.71
N ALA A 485 9.93 -0.94 -17.24
CA ALA A 485 9.95 -0.56 -15.83
C ALA A 485 9.41 -1.68 -14.93
N HIS A 486 8.36 -2.37 -15.36
CA HIS A 486 7.83 -3.55 -14.67
C HIS A 486 8.81 -4.72 -14.70
N GLU A 487 9.47 -4.94 -15.84
CA GLU A 487 10.50 -5.97 -15.97
C GLU A 487 11.72 -5.73 -15.08
N GLU A 488 12.20 -4.48 -15.00
CA GLU A 488 13.32 -4.13 -14.13
C GLU A 488 12.92 -4.27 -12.65
N PHE A 489 11.68 -3.93 -12.28
CA PHE A 489 11.16 -4.14 -10.93
C PHE A 489 11.13 -5.63 -10.53
N LEU A 490 10.84 -6.52 -11.48
CA LEU A 490 10.84 -7.97 -11.26
C LEU A 490 12.23 -8.59 -11.17
N LYS A 491 13.26 -7.89 -11.63
CA LYS A 491 14.63 -8.41 -11.67
C LYS A 491 15.18 -8.73 -10.27
N GLY A 492 15.61 -9.98 -10.10
CA GLY A 492 16.15 -10.47 -8.84
C GLY A 492 15.12 -10.68 -7.73
N THR A 493 13.80 -10.69 -8.05
CA THR A 493 12.75 -11.05 -7.10
C THR A 493 12.70 -12.56 -6.83
N MET A 494 13.10 -13.34 -7.83
CA MET A 494 13.13 -14.80 -7.79
C MET A 494 14.52 -15.31 -8.15
N ARG A 495 14.82 -16.52 -7.74
CA ARG A 495 16.02 -17.27 -8.08
C ARG A 495 15.65 -18.70 -8.39
N VAL A 496 16.31 -19.31 -9.38
CA VAL A 496 16.29 -20.75 -9.61
C VAL A 496 17.71 -21.31 -9.45
N ASP A 497 17.80 -22.56 -8.99
CA ASP A 497 19.05 -23.27 -8.80
C ASP A 497 18.88 -24.74 -9.23
N LEU A 498 19.67 -25.19 -10.19
CA LEU A 498 19.88 -26.60 -10.45
C LEU A 498 20.77 -27.13 -9.32
N PHE A 499 20.12 -27.52 -8.23
CA PHE A 499 20.76 -27.76 -6.94
C PHE A 499 21.51 -29.08 -6.89
N GLY A 500 20.87 -30.17 -7.36
CA GLY A 500 21.42 -31.50 -7.20
C GLY A 500 21.00 -32.46 -8.30
N LEU A 501 21.70 -33.61 -8.35
CA LEU A 501 21.37 -34.73 -9.23
C LEU A 501 21.40 -36.02 -8.42
N ARG A 502 20.33 -36.83 -8.57
CA ARG A 502 20.29 -38.18 -7.99
C ARG A 502 20.61 -39.23 -9.07
N ASP A 503 21.33 -40.27 -8.66
CA ASP A 503 21.65 -41.42 -9.53
C ASP A 503 20.50 -42.44 -9.45
N GLY A 504 19.42 -42.17 -10.20
CA GLY A 504 18.17 -42.91 -10.24
C GLY A 504 16.94 -41.97 -10.42
N ARG A 505 15.74 -42.50 -10.22
CA ARG A 505 14.45 -41.78 -10.43
C ARG A 505 13.67 -41.51 -9.16
N SER A 506 14.21 -41.87 -7.99
CA SER A 506 13.57 -41.70 -6.69
C SER A 506 14.23 -40.62 -5.87
N ILE A 507 13.45 -39.95 -5.02
CA ILE A 507 13.98 -39.01 -4.01
C ILE A 507 14.80 -39.71 -2.92
N GLU A 508 14.79 -41.05 -2.87
CA GLU A 508 15.62 -41.88 -1.98
C GLU A 508 16.97 -42.26 -2.60
N ASP A 509 17.16 -42.06 -3.91
CA ASP A 509 18.39 -42.41 -4.60
C ASP A 509 19.55 -41.48 -4.19
N PRO A 510 20.82 -41.91 -4.32
CA PRO A 510 21.98 -41.10 -3.89
C PRO A 510 22.02 -39.74 -4.55
N LEU A 511 22.15 -38.68 -3.72
CA LEU A 511 22.19 -37.30 -4.14
C LEU A 511 23.62 -36.76 -4.23
N THR A 512 23.99 -36.20 -5.37
CA THR A 512 25.16 -35.33 -5.53
C THR A 512 24.70 -33.88 -5.52
N ALA A 513 25.04 -33.15 -4.43
CA ALA A 513 24.65 -31.74 -4.23
C ALA A 513 25.64 -31.03 -3.27
N PRO A 514 25.76 -29.69 -3.36
CA PRO A 514 25.22 -28.86 -4.43
C PRO A 514 26.03 -29.04 -5.72
N LEU A 515 25.34 -29.00 -6.88
CA LEU A 515 26.03 -29.00 -8.17
C LEU A 515 26.87 -27.73 -8.32
N ARG A 516 28.09 -27.85 -8.84
CA ARG A 516 29.07 -26.77 -9.00
C ARG A 516 29.73 -26.36 -7.67
N PRO A 517 31.06 -26.19 -7.70
CA PRO A 517 31.90 -26.33 -8.89
C PRO A 517 32.04 -27.77 -9.39
N GLN A 518 31.73 -28.76 -8.56
CA GLN A 518 31.81 -30.18 -8.92
C GLN A 518 30.48 -30.69 -9.47
N VAL A 519 30.53 -31.40 -10.57
CA VAL A 519 29.38 -32.06 -11.19
C VAL A 519 29.68 -33.55 -11.44
N PRO A 520 28.70 -34.45 -11.25
CA PRO A 520 28.92 -35.85 -11.52
C PRO A 520 29.02 -36.12 -13.04
N ARG A 521 29.76 -37.16 -13.40
CA ARG A 521 29.84 -37.64 -14.77
C ARG A 521 28.67 -38.57 -15.05
N LEU A 522 27.90 -38.27 -16.11
CA LEU A 522 26.73 -39.07 -16.48
C LEU A 522 27.12 -40.34 -17.24
N LYS A 523 26.37 -41.42 -17.02
CA LYS A 523 26.55 -42.71 -17.70
C LYS A 523 25.44 -42.90 -18.72
N PRO A 524 25.78 -43.12 -20.02
CA PRO A 524 24.79 -43.46 -21.04
C PRO A 524 23.91 -44.66 -20.62
N GLY A 525 22.62 -44.57 -20.87
CA GLY A 525 21.61 -45.56 -20.48
C GLY A 525 21.07 -45.45 -19.05
N ASN A 526 21.72 -44.65 -18.17
CA ASN A 526 21.23 -44.46 -16.78
C ASN A 526 20.12 -43.43 -16.72
N SER A 527 19.28 -43.57 -15.67
CA SER A 527 18.26 -42.58 -15.31
C SER A 527 18.73 -41.70 -14.19
N TYR A 528 18.29 -40.44 -14.20
CA TYR A 528 18.67 -39.42 -13.25
C TYR A 528 17.45 -38.63 -12.79
N LEU A 529 17.52 -38.07 -11.55
CA LEU A 529 16.55 -37.12 -11.01
C LEU A 529 17.25 -35.79 -10.74
N LEU A 530 16.85 -34.77 -11.47
CA LEU A 530 17.36 -33.40 -11.33
C LEU A 530 16.57 -32.65 -10.27
N GLU A 531 17.24 -32.16 -9.24
CA GLU A 531 16.68 -31.37 -8.14
C GLU A 531 16.77 -29.87 -8.45
N THR A 532 15.64 -29.23 -8.63
CA THR A 532 15.54 -27.80 -8.96
C THR A 532 14.88 -27.03 -7.84
N VAL A 533 15.46 -25.90 -7.43
CA VAL A 533 14.95 -25.06 -6.36
C VAL A 533 14.52 -23.69 -6.90
N ILE A 534 13.28 -23.30 -6.61
CA ILE A 534 12.77 -21.94 -6.81
C ILE A 534 12.82 -21.23 -5.47
N ARG A 535 13.32 -19.99 -5.43
CA ARG A 535 13.47 -19.20 -4.21
C ARG A 535 12.94 -17.79 -4.41
N THR A 536 12.13 -17.31 -3.45
CA THR A 536 11.74 -15.89 -3.36
C THR A 536 12.87 -15.10 -2.68
N VAL A 537 13.31 -13.99 -3.27
CA VAL A 537 14.46 -13.21 -2.78
C VAL A 537 14.04 -11.82 -2.30
N LYS A 538 13.45 -11.00 -3.17
CA LYS A 538 13.06 -9.61 -2.88
C LYS A 538 11.54 -9.46 -2.95
N LEU A 539 10.82 -10.19 -2.12
CA LEU A 539 9.36 -10.18 -2.10
C LEU A 539 8.84 -9.95 -0.68
N GLY A 540 7.82 -9.11 -0.54
CA GLY A 540 7.17 -8.82 0.72
C GLY A 540 5.89 -9.63 0.98
N HIS A 541 5.34 -10.27 -0.04
CA HIS A 541 4.13 -11.10 0.01
C HIS A 541 4.30 -12.35 -0.83
N HIS A 542 3.34 -13.26 -0.82
CA HIS A 542 3.39 -14.47 -1.65
C HIS A 542 3.60 -14.15 -3.13
N PHE A 543 4.34 -15.01 -3.81
CA PHE A 543 4.46 -15.03 -5.25
C PHE A 543 3.81 -16.33 -5.79
N THR A 544 2.85 -16.30 -6.68
CA THR A 544 2.22 -15.13 -7.27
C THR A 544 1.08 -14.62 -6.40
N GLN A 545 0.67 -13.37 -6.55
CA GLN A 545 -0.50 -12.81 -5.89
C GLN A 545 -1.37 -12.03 -6.90
N GLY A 546 -2.53 -11.57 -6.46
CA GLY A 546 -3.52 -10.93 -7.29
C GLY A 546 -4.33 -11.95 -8.06
N THR A 547 -4.21 -11.94 -9.36
CA THR A 547 -4.94 -12.85 -10.27
C THR A 547 -4.28 -14.23 -10.35
N THR A 548 -4.11 -14.91 -9.20
CA THR A 548 -3.32 -16.14 -9.08
C THR A 548 -3.84 -17.32 -9.90
N ASP A 549 -5.12 -17.34 -10.20
CA ASP A 549 -5.82 -18.31 -11.02
C ASP A 549 -5.54 -18.17 -12.51
N SER A 550 -5.11 -17.00 -12.98
CA SER A 550 -4.86 -16.71 -14.39
C SER A 550 -3.44 -16.23 -14.68
N ASN A 551 -2.62 -15.94 -13.67
CA ASN A 551 -1.20 -15.66 -13.88
C ASN A 551 -0.49 -16.94 -14.32
N GLU A 552 0.32 -16.84 -15.35
CA GLU A 552 1.07 -17.96 -15.88
C GLU A 552 2.54 -17.79 -15.52
N ILE A 553 2.97 -18.57 -14.52
CA ILE A 553 4.34 -18.62 -14.05
C ILE A 553 4.74 -20.09 -14.03
N TRP A 554 5.78 -20.45 -14.77
CA TRP A 554 6.14 -21.84 -14.91
C TRP A 554 7.64 -22.07 -15.07
N LEU A 555 8.08 -23.28 -14.78
CA LEU A 555 9.41 -23.74 -15.10
C LEU A 555 9.45 -24.33 -16.51
N GLU A 556 10.33 -23.79 -17.32
CA GLU A 556 10.78 -24.47 -18.54
C GLU A 556 12.12 -25.15 -18.25
N VAL A 557 12.18 -26.44 -18.44
CA VAL A 557 13.37 -27.25 -18.22
C VAL A 557 13.72 -28.01 -19.49
N SER A 558 14.96 -27.92 -19.94
CA SER A 558 15.47 -28.67 -21.10
C SER A 558 16.77 -29.37 -20.76
N VAL A 559 16.91 -30.60 -21.26
CA VAL A 559 18.13 -31.41 -21.20
C VAL A 559 18.53 -31.81 -22.63
N LYS A 560 19.73 -31.40 -23.03
CA LYS A 560 20.23 -31.61 -24.39
C LYS A 560 21.65 -32.12 -24.40
N SER A 561 22.05 -32.85 -25.44
CA SER A 561 23.44 -33.21 -25.75
C SER A 561 23.75 -32.81 -27.19
N GLY A 562 24.56 -31.77 -27.37
CA GLY A 562 24.68 -31.09 -28.65
C GLY A 562 23.31 -30.65 -29.17
N ASP A 563 22.97 -31.07 -30.38
CA ASP A 563 21.65 -30.79 -31.00
C ASP A 563 20.55 -31.78 -30.59
N GLN A 564 20.92 -32.89 -29.91
CA GLN A 564 19.96 -33.91 -29.47
C GLN A 564 19.19 -33.41 -28.23
N GLU A 565 17.88 -33.25 -28.37
CA GLU A 565 16.99 -33.05 -27.22
C GLU A 565 16.77 -34.38 -26.51
N ILE A 566 17.18 -34.45 -25.22
CA ILE A 566 17.00 -35.65 -24.38
C ILE A 566 15.65 -35.56 -23.66
N GLY A 567 15.27 -34.37 -23.22
CA GLY A 567 14.00 -34.18 -22.58
C GLY A 567 13.66 -32.71 -22.36
N ILE A 568 12.36 -32.40 -22.26
CA ILE A 568 11.84 -31.05 -22.11
C ILE A 568 10.55 -31.06 -21.30
N SER A 569 10.33 -29.99 -20.53
CA SER A 569 9.07 -29.69 -19.84
C SER A 569 8.81 -28.18 -19.86
N GLY A 570 7.53 -27.77 -19.92
CA GLY A 570 7.14 -26.36 -19.87
C GLY A 570 7.38 -25.59 -21.18
N GLN A 571 7.45 -26.30 -22.31
CA GLN A 571 7.56 -25.69 -23.62
C GLN A 571 6.27 -24.98 -24.03
N MET A 572 6.43 -23.99 -24.91
CA MET A 572 5.29 -23.35 -25.57
C MET A 572 4.74 -24.27 -26.64
N LEU A 573 3.42 -24.44 -26.71
CA LEU A 573 2.73 -25.19 -27.75
C LEU A 573 2.47 -24.29 -28.99
N GLU A 574 1.98 -24.89 -30.08
CA GLU A 574 1.75 -24.19 -31.36
C GLU A 574 0.69 -23.08 -31.25
N ASP A 575 -0.24 -23.18 -30.32
CA ASP A 575 -1.29 -22.20 -30.03
C ASP A 575 -0.86 -21.09 -29.05
N ASN A 576 0.43 -21.04 -28.67
CA ASN A 576 1.00 -20.19 -27.66
C ASN A 576 0.50 -20.47 -26.21
N SER A 577 -0.10 -21.62 -25.96
CA SER A 577 -0.29 -22.12 -24.59
C SER A 577 0.98 -22.75 -24.03
N VAL A 578 1.08 -22.91 -22.73
CA VAL A 578 2.17 -23.63 -22.06
C VAL A 578 1.77 -25.08 -21.89
N ASP A 579 2.70 -26.02 -22.03
CA ASP A 579 2.49 -27.44 -21.72
C ASP A 579 1.77 -27.59 -20.36
N PRO A 580 0.55 -28.13 -20.30
CA PRO A 580 -0.23 -28.21 -19.06
C PRO A 580 0.40 -29.13 -18.01
N TRP A 581 1.38 -29.96 -18.38
CA TRP A 581 2.13 -30.81 -17.46
C TRP A 581 3.39 -30.14 -16.92
N ALA A 582 3.61 -28.88 -17.21
CA ALA A 582 4.68 -28.09 -16.62
C ALA A 582 4.45 -27.88 -15.11
N HIS A 583 5.52 -27.53 -14.39
CA HIS A 583 5.40 -27.04 -13.03
C HIS A 583 5.00 -25.56 -13.04
N PHE A 584 3.81 -25.24 -12.49
CA PHE A 584 3.30 -23.89 -12.40
C PHE A 584 3.40 -23.36 -10.97
N VAL A 585 3.83 -22.11 -10.82
CA VAL A 585 3.80 -21.35 -9.56
C VAL A 585 2.54 -20.48 -9.55
N ASN A 586 1.39 -21.12 -9.36
CA ASN A 586 0.06 -20.49 -9.37
C ASN A 586 -0.91 -21.25 -8.46
N ASN A 587 -2.19 -20.90 -8.54
CA ASN A 587 -3.29 -21.62 -7.88
C ASN A 587 -4.22 -22.17 -8.95
N PHE A 588 -4.57 -23.44 -8.85
CA PHE A 588 -5.60 -24.04 -9.68
C PHE A 588 -6.93 -23.97 -8.94
N MET A 589 -7.70 -22.89 -9.23
CA MET A 589 -8.97 -22.62 -8.56
C MET A 589 -10.13 -23.36 -9.20
N LEU A 590 -11.08 -23.82 -8.39
CA LEU A 590 -12.27 -24.56 -8.80
C LEU A 590 -13.54 -23.82 -8.44
N ASP A 591 -14.60 -24.06 -9.22
CA ASP A 591 -15.97 -23.80 -8.84
C ASP A 591 -16.53 -24.93 -7.93
N ARG A 592 -17.79 -24.81 -7.50
CA ARG A 592 -18.47 -25.85 -6.68
C ARG A 592 -18.73 -27.16 -7.41
N HIS A 593 -18.62 -27.16 -8.72
CA HIS A 593 -18.85 -28.31 -9.59
C HIS A 593 -17.54 -28.95 -10.08
N GLY A 594 -16.41 -28.55 -9.50
CA GLY A 594 -15.09 -29.05 -9.88
C GLY A 594 -14.60 -28.56 -11.24
N ASN A 595 -15.17 -27.47 -11.80
CA ASN A 595 -14.62 -26.86 -13.00
C ASN A 595 -13.52 -25.87 -12.63
N ARG A 596 -12.52 -25.73 -13.50
CA ARG A 596 -11.49 -24.71 -13.36
C ARG A 596 -12.09 -23.32 -13.49
N ILE A 597 -11.63 -22.40 -12.64
CA ILE A 597 -11.83 -20.96 -12.84
C ILE A 597 -10.87 -20.52 -13.92
N ASP A 598 -11.37 -20.27 -15.11
CA ASP A 598 -10.57 -20.05 -16.33
C ASP A 598 -10.78 -18.66 -16.97
N ARG A 599 -11.73 -17.88 -16.50
CA ARG A 599 -12.08 -16.56 -17.04
C ARG A 599 -12.28 -15.49 -15.98
N ARG A 600 -11.66 -15.67 -14.80
CA ARG A 600 -11.80 -14.75 -13.69
C ARG A 600 -13.23 -14.55 -13.22
N ASN A 601 -14.06 -15.56 -13.38
CA ASN A 601 -15.45 -15.59 -12.92
C ASN A 601 -15.54 -15.64 -11.40
N ALA A 602 -15.30 -14.49 -10.77
CA ALA A 602 -15.21 -14.36 -9.31
C ALA A 602 -16.46 -14.89 -8.58
N GLN A 603 -17.63 -14.83 -9.20
CA GLN A 603 -18.88 -15.36 -8.68
C GLN A 603 -18.88 -16.88 -8.50
N ASP A 604 -18.00 -17.61 -9.17
CA ASP A 604 -17.92 -19.06 -9.17
C ASP A 604 -16.74 -19.61 -8.35
N ILE A 605 -15.78 -18.76 -7.94
CA ILE A 605 -14.60 -19.16 -7.16
C ILE A 605 -15.03 -19.85 -5.87
N PHE A 606 -14.49 -21.06 -5.63
CA PHE A 606 -14.84 -21.87 -4.48
C PHE A 606 -13.61 -22.34 -3.68
N VAL A 607 -12.84 -23.30 -4.20
CA VAL A 607 -11.66 -23.86 -3.52
C VAL A 607 -10.51 -24.11 -4.50
N PRO A 608 -9.25 -24.15 -4.05
CA PRO A 608 -8.16 -24.60 -4.90
C PRO A 608 -8.06 -26.13 -4.94
N LEU A 609 -7.68 -26.69 -6.09
CA LEU A 609 -7.17 -28.04 -6.22
C LEU A 609 -5.75 -28.12 -5.66
N TYR A 610 -4.88 -27.16 -6.03
CA TYR A 610 -3.56 -26.96 -5.46
C TYR A 610 -3.21 -25.48 -5.34
N VAL A 611 -2.25 -25.18 -4.44
CA VAL A 611 -1.67 -23.85 -4.21
C VAL A 611 -0.15 -23.99 -4.25
N HIS A 612 0.47 -23.45 -5.29
CA HIS A 612 1.92 -23.45 -5.46
C HIS A 612 2.53 -22.06 -5.26
N GLN A 613 1.84 -21.18 -4.56
CA GLN A 613 2.37 -19.87 -4.17
C GLN A 613 3.55 -20.03 -3.20
N ILE A 614 4.57 -19.21 -3.38
CA ILE A 614 5.78 -19.26 -2.55
C ILE A 614 5.79 -18.07 -1.60
N PRO A 615 5.81 -18.30 -0.27
CA PRO A 615 5.90 -17.22 0.73
C PRO A 615 7.21 -16.40 0.62
N PRO A 616 7.22 -15.17 1.16
CA PRO A 616 8.43 -14.38 1.26
C PRO A 616 9.55 -15.11 2.00
N GLY A 617 10.72 -15.16 1.40
CA GLY A 617 11.86 -15.83 2.00
C GLY A 617 11.74 -17.36 2.06
N ALA A 618 10.82 -17.97 1.31
CA ALA A 618 10.66 -19.40 1.18
C ALA A 618 11.06 -19.91 -0.21
N GLY A 619 11.08 -21.21 -0.39
CA GLY A 619 11.41 -21.89 -1.64
C GLY A 619 10.44 -23.00 -1.97
N GLN A 620 10.60 -23.56 -3.15
CA GLN A 620 9.91 -24.75 -3.62
C GLN A 620 10.90 -25.64 -4.35
N THR A 621 10.95 -26.92 -3.97
CA THR A 621 11.78 -27.93 -4.67
C THR A 621 10.92 -28.67 -5.69
N VAL A 622 11.48 -28.86 -6.89
CA VAL A 622 10.81 -29.50 -8.01
C VAL A 622 11.75 -30.57 -8.60
N HIS A 623 11.20 -31.76 -8.83
CA HIS A 623 11.95 -32.92 -9.30
C HIS A 623 11.68 -33.20 -10.77
N TYR A 624 12.75 -33.38 -11.54
CA TYR A 624 12.67 -33.72 -12.95
C TYR A 624 13.46 -35.00 -13.26
N SER A 625 12.78 -36.02 -13.79
CA SER A 625 13.45 -37.28 -14.19
C SER A 625 13.74 -37.32 -15.68
N PHE A 626 14.89 -37.90 -16.02
CA PHE A 626 15.24 -38.22 -17.39
C PHE A 626 16.14 -39.46 -17.44
N THR A 627 16.13 -40.15 -18.60
CA THR A 627 17.06 -41.25 -18.90
C THR A 627 18.02 -40.82 -19.99
N LEU A 628 19.29 -40.94 -19.76
CA LEU A 628 20.30 -40.58 -20.76
C LEU A 628 20.30 -41.66 -21.87
N PRO A 629 20.19 -41.28 -23.14
CA PRO A 629 20.31 -42.26 -24.23
C PRO A 629 21.62 -43.05 -24.20
N SER A 630 21.62 -44.30 -24.72
CA SER A 630 22.82 -45.13 -24.79
C SER A 630 23.89 -44.56 -25.71
N GLU A 631 23.48 -43.77 -26.70
CA GLU A 631 24.39 -43.11 -27.65
C GLU A 631 24.34 -41.59 -27.43
N VAL A 632 25.37 -41.07 -26.80
CA VAL A 632 25.54 -39.62 -26.51
C VAL A 632 26.94 -39.22 -26.96
N THR A 633 27.02 -38.17 -27.77
CA THR A 633 28.27 -37.74 -28.40
C THR A 633 28.86 -36.43 -27.89
N ALA A 634 28.12 -35.73 -27.03
CA ALA A 634 28.53 -34.43 -26.45
C ALA A 634 28.12 -34.38 -24.97
N PRO A 635 28.73 -33.48 -24.19
CA PRO A 635 28.27 -33.20 -22.81
C PRO A 635 26.78 -32.88 -22.75
N VAL A 636 26.18 -33.14 -21.60
CA VAL A 636 24.74 -32.91 -21.39
C VAL A 636 24.53 -31.54 -20.72
N VAL A 637 23.76 -30.69 -21.38
CA VAL A 637 23.37 -29.37 -20.85
C VAL A 637 21.96 -29.44 -20.29
N ALA A 638 21.83 -29.26 -18.98
CA ALA A 638 20.56 -29.03 -18.33
C ALA A 638 20.34 -27.50 -18.12
N LYS A 639 19.25 -26.98 -18.63
CA LYS A 639 18.86 -25.57 -18.47
C LYS A 639 17.48 -25.45 -17.86
N VAL A 640 17.31 -24.55 -16.89
CA VAL A 640 16.02 -24.21 -16.30
C VAL A 640 15.76 -22.70 -16.42
N ARG A 641 14.54 -22.34 -16.78
CA ARG A 641 14.08 -20.95 -16.78
C ARG A 641 12.76 -20.84 -16.01
N LEU A 642 12.66 -19.87 -15.11
CA LEU A 642 11.38 -19.47 -14.50
C LEU A 642 10.80 -18.34 -15.34
N LEU A 643 9.68 -18.61 -15.97
CA LEU A 643 9.01 -17.72 -16.91
C LEU A 643 7.74 -17.15 -16.31
N TYR A 644 7.41 -15.93 -16.71
CA TYR A 644 6.20 -15.21 -16.29
C TYR A 644 5.49 -14.61 -17.49
N ARG A 645 4.17 -14.81 -17.54
CA ARG A 645 3.23 -14.13 -18.42
C ARG A 645 2.01 -13.73 -17.60
N LYS A 646 1.47 -12.51 -17.83
CA LYS A 646 0.43 -11.94 -16.95
C LYS A 646 -0.85 -12.76 -16.93
N PHE A 647 -1.29 -13.26 -18.08
CA PHE A 647 -2.50 -14.06 -18.20
C PHE A 647 -2.23 -15.29 -19.07
N ASP A 648 -2.88 -16.41 -18.72
CA ASP A 648 -2.81 -17.62 -19.50
C ASP A 648 -3.62 -17.55 -20.81
N SER A 649 -3.42 -18.50 -21.69
CA SER A 649 -4.04 -18.50 -23.02
C SER A 649 -5.54 -18.65 -22.94
N THR A 650 -6.07 -19.50 -22.07
CA THR A 650 -7.51 -19.74 -21.92
C THR A 650 -8.26 -18.47 -21.51
N TYR A 651 -7.69 -17.74 -20.56
CA TYR A 651 -8.28 -16.46 -20.15
C TYR A 651 -8.20 -15.43 -21.27
N MET A 652 -7.09 -15.35 -21.99
CA MET A 652 -6.94 -14.38 -23.09
C MET A 652 -7.85 -14.68 -24.27
N GLU A 653 -8.14 -15.93 -24.56
CA GLU A 653 -9.16 -16.32 -25.55
C GLU A 653 -10.57 -15.86 -25.13
N PHE A 654 -10.89 -16.01 -23.84
CA PHE A 654 -12.16 -15.49 -23.32
C PHE A 654 -12.22 -13.96 -23.45
N VAL A 655 -11.15 -13.24 -23.07
CA VAL A 655 -11.07 -11.78 -23.16
C VAL A 655 -11.26 -11.34 -24.61
N ASP A 656 -10.57 -11.95 -25.58
CA ASP A 656 -10.70 -11.62 -26.99
C ASP A 656 -12.12 -11.79 -27.49
N ARG A 657 -12.71 -12.96 -27.24
CA ARG A 657 -14.09 -13.26 -27.63
C ARG A 657 -15.07 -12.24 -27.05
N LYS A 658 -14.96 -11.93 -25.73
CA LYS A 658 -15.88 -10.99 -25.06
C LYS A 658 -15.70 -9.56 -25.56
N MET A 659 -14.47 -9.15 -25.78
CA MET A 659 -14.17 -7.81 -26.30
C MET A 659 -14.62 -7.65 -27.76
N LYS A 660 -14.54 -8.70 -28.57
CA LYS A 660 -15.10 -8.73 -29.92
C LYS A 660 -16.62 -8.60 -29.90
N GLU A 661 -17.32 -9.35 -29.02
CA GLU A 661 -18.77 -9.22 -28.80
C GLU A 661 -19.18 -7.78 -28.47
N LEU A 662 -18.36 -7.06 -27.67
CA LEU A 662 -18.54 -5.66 -27.31
C LEU A 662 -18.11 -4.67 -28.41
N GLY A 663 -17.65 -5.16 -29.59
CA GLY A 663 -17.21 -4.32 -30.72
C GLY A 663 -15.88 -3.61 -30.52
N ARG A 664 -15.05 -4.08 -29.57
CA ARG A 664 -13.72 -3.53 -29.25
C ARG A 664 -12.66 -4.65 -29.18
N PRO A 665 -12.27 -5.24 -30.32
CA PRO A 665 -11.28 -6.32 -30.33
C PRO A 665 -9.96 -5.86 -29.66
N ILE A 666 -9.28 -6.79 -29.01
CA ILE A 666 -8.01 -6.50 -28.32
C ILE A 666 -6.83 -6.56 -29.30
N ARG A 667 -5.69 -6.03 -28.87
CA ARG A 667 -4.42 -6.14 -29.60
C ARG A 667 -4.11 -7.60 -29.89
N GLY A 668 -3.75 -7.92 -31.14
CA GLY A 668 -3.46 -9.28 -31.60
C GLY A 668 -4.68 -10.10 -32.06
N HIS A 669 -5.90 -9.54 -32.00
CA HIS A 669 -7.08 -10.17 -32.56
C HIS A 669 -6.96 -10.36 -34.08
N VAL A 670 -7.37 -11.53 -34.57
CA VAL A 670 -7.49 -11.84 -36.00
C VAL A 670 -8.87 -12.43 -36.27
N ASP A 671 -9.61 -11.80 -37.20
CA ASP A 671 -10.97 -12.25 -37.54
C ASP A 671 -10.98 -13.70 -38.09
N GLY A 672 -11.81 -14.52 -37.49
CA GLY A 672 -11.99 -15.90 -37.90
C GLY A 672 -10.96 -16.91 -37.33
N GLU A 673 -9.99 -16.43 -36.54
CA GLU A 673 -9.03 -17.30 -35.89
C GLU A 673 -9.26 -17.33 -34.36
N THR A 674 -8.82 -18.41 -33.70
CA THR A 674 -8.72 -18.47 -32.24
C THR A 674 -7.56 -17.56 -31.80
N TYR A 675 -7.79 -16.78 -30.76
CA TYR A 675 -6.77 -15.85 -30.26
C TYR A 675 -5.53 -16.60 -29.79
N ARG A 676 -4.38 -16.20 -30.29
CA ARG A 676 -3.07 -16.69 -29.83
C ARG A 676 -2.50 -15.71 -28.83
N ASN A 677 -2.23 -16.17 -27.62
CA ASN A 677 -1.73 -15.32 -26.55
C ASN A 677 -0.36 -14.70 -26.88
N GLN A 678 -0.34 -13.40 -27.13
CA GLN A 678 0.87 -12.64 -27.51
C GLN A 678 1.39 -11.78 -26.36
N LEU A 679 0.88 -11.96 -25.13
CA LEU A 679 1.36 -11.19 -23.98
C LEU A 679 2.86 -11.42 -23.75
N PRO A 680 3.61 -10.38 -23.33
CA PRO A 680 5.05 -10.49 -23.08
C PRO A 680 5.38 -11.56 -22.05
N ILE A 681 6.36 -12.40 -22.39
CA ILE A 681 6.94 -13.41 -21.49
C ILE A 681 8.24 -12.87 -20.94
N LYS A 682 8.37 -12.86 -19.60
CA LYS A 682 9.57 -12.43 -18.89
C LYS A 682 10.29 -13.62 -18.27
N VAL A 683 11.60 -13.73 -18.48
CA VAL A 683 12.46 -14.62 -17.71
C VAL A 683 12.72 -13.95 -16.35
N LEU A 684 12.19 -14.53 -15.28
CA LEU A 684 12.39 -14.06 -13.91
C LEU A 684 13.74 -14.50 -13.34
N ALA A 685 14.13 -15.73 -13.65
CA ALA A 685 15.39 -16.33 -13.27
C ALA A 685 15.74 -17.49 -14.22
N GLU A 686 17.03 -17.76 -14.39
CA GLU A 686 17.50 -18.92 -15.14
C GLU A 686 18.75 -19.50 -14.50
N ASP A 687 19.01 -20.79 -14.80
CA ASP A 687 20.21 -21.50 -14.39
C ASP A 687 20.56 -22.59 -15.42
N GLN A 688 21.85 -22.96 -15.48
CA GLN A 688 22.37 -23.96 -16.40
C GLN A 688 23.51 -24.75 -15.74
N VAL A 689 23.52 -26.05 -15.99
CA VAL A 689 24.61 -26.95 -15.64
C VAL A 689 25.01 -27.80 -16.83
N ILE A 690 26.30 -27.95 -17.05
CA ILE A 690 26.85 -28.85 -18.09
C ILE A 690 27.46 -30.06 -17.41
N PHE A 691 27.00 -31.27 -17.76
CA PHE A 691 27.47 -32.51 -17.19
C PHE A 691 28.43 -33.20 -18.17
N PRO A 692 29.62 -33.62 -17.73
CA PRO A 692 30.44 -34.51 -18.50
C PRO A 692 29.78 -35.90 -18.62
N VAL A 693 30.05 -36.62 -19.73
CA VAL A 693 29.49 -37.94 -20.02
C VAL A 693 30.57 -38.97 -20.13
N ASP A 694 30.35 -40.17 -19.65
CA ASP A 694 31.30 -41.29 -19.81
C ASP A 694 31.40 -41.66 -21.28
N GLY A 695 32.66 -41.74 -21.74
CA GLY A 695 32.97 -42.03 -23.15
C GLY A 695 33.04 -40.79 -24.07
N VAL A 696 32.69 -39.62 -23.56
CA VAL A 696 32.85 -38.32 -24.27
C VAL A 696 34.09 -37.63 -23.76
N ALA A 697 35.00 -37.26 -24.68
CA ALA A 697 36.34 -36.73 -24.36
C ALA A 697 36.35 -35.18 -24.23
N GLU A 698 35.22 -34.51 -24.11
CA GLU A 698 35.10 -33.06 -23.99
C GLU A 698 35.22 -32.61 -22.53
N ASP A 699 36.12 -31.65 -22.28
CA ASP A 699 36.26 -31.01 -20.98
C ASP A 699 35.13 -30.01 -20.72
N VAL A 700 34.51 -30.10 -19.54
CA VAL A 700 33.35 -29.29 -19.14
C VAL A 700 33.78 -28.33 -18.02
N THR A 701 33.43 -27.05 -18.21
CA THR A 701 33.59 -26.03 -17.17
C THR A 701 32.23 -25.43 -16.85
N ASN A 702 31.90 -25.41 -15.55
CA ASN A 702 30.74 -24.75 -15.04
C ASN A 702 31.17 -23.52 -14.22
N PRO A 703 30.52 -22.37 -14.37
CA PRO A 703 30.78 -21.23 -13.51
C PRO A 703 30.34 -21.53 -12.08
N ASP A 704 31.09 -20.99 -11.11
CA ASP A 704 30.70 -21.04 -9.69
C ASP A 704 29.38 -20.29 -9.47
N ARG A 705 28.66 -20.71 -8.44
CA ARG A 705 27.47 -19.96 -7.97
C ARG A 705 27.90 -18.97 -6.89
N GLU A 706 27.44 -17.73 -7.04
CA GLU A 706 27.65 -16.68 -6.01
C GLU A 706 26.82 -16.92 -4.73
N ILE A 707 26.08 -18.05 -4.65
CA ILE A 707 25.24 -18.41 -3.52
C ILE A 707 26.02 -19.34 -2.60
N PRO A 708 26.18 -19.03 -1.31
CA PRO A 708 26.87 -19.91 -0.37
C PRO A 708 26.22 -21.31 -0.28
N ASP A 709 27.00 -22.36 -0.15
CA ASP A 709 26.49 -23.74 -0.11
C ASP A 709 25.47 -23.96 1.02
N TRP A 710 25.72 -23.38 2.20
CA TRP A 710 24.76 -23.47 3.30
C TRP A 710 23.39 -22.91 2.93
N GLN A 711 23.33 -21.84 2.12
CA GLN A 711 22.09 -21.22 1.69
C GLN A 711 21.40 -22.09 0.63
N ARG A 712 22.15 -22.69 -0.28
CA ARG A 712 21.61 -23.62 -1.30
C ARG A 712 20.96 -24.84 -0.64
N TRP A 713 21.64 -25.46 0.34
CA TRP A 713 21.09 -26.55 1.15
C TRP A 713 19.87 -26.11 1.96
N ASN A 714 19.90 -24.93 2.55
CA ASN A 714 18.77 -24.39 3.32
C ASN A 714 17.55 -24.13 2.44
N ASP A 715 17.74 -23.54 1.25
CA ASP A 715 16.66 -23.27 0.29
C ASP A 715 16.02 -24.60 -0.22
N TYR A 716 16.84 -25.61 -0.49
CA TYR A 716 16.41 -26.95 -0.85
C TYR A 716 15.58 -27.60 0.27
N GLY A 717 16.09 -27.58 1.49
CA GLY A 717 15.38 -28.10 2.65
C GLY A 717 14.06 -27.40 2.94
N ILE A 718 14.01 -26.07 2.81
CA ILE A 718 12.77 -25.28 2.97
C ILE A 718 11.75 -25.69 1.92
N GLY A 719 12.17 -25.87 0.66
CA GLY A 719 11.28 -26.30 -0.41
C GLY A 719 10.62 -27.64 -0.13
N MET A 720 11.40 -28.60 0.41
CA MET A 720 10.89 -29.91 0.80
C MET A 720 10.01 -29.87 2.04
N LEU A 721 10.41 -29.12 3.08
CA LEU A 721 9.60 -28.96 4.28
C LEU A 721 8.19 -28.43 3.96
N LEU A 722 8.09 -27.49 3.04
CA LEU A 722 6.81 -26.89 2.63
C LEU A 722 5.96 -27.80 1.73
N LYS A 723 6.54 -28.81 1.10
CA LYS A 723 5.80 -29.89 0.40
C LYS A 723 5.08 -30.80 1.40
N GLY A 724 5.58 -30.95 2.61
CA GLY A 724 4.95 -31.70 3.68
C GLY A 724 5.45 -33.15 3.81
N LYS A 725 4.61 -34.03 4.34
CA LYS A 725 5.03 -35.35 4.86
C LYS A 725 5.83 -36.23 3.93
N ALA A 726 5.61 -36.12 2.62
CA ALA A 726 6.28 -36.97 1.64
C ALA A 726 7.80 -36.73 1.55
N GLU A 727 8.29 -35.56 1.92
CA GLU A 727 9.66 -35.10 1.72
C GLU A 727 10.36 -34.65 3.02
N LEU A 728 9.75 -34.85 4.21
CA LEU A 728 10.32 -34.41 5.49
C LEU A 728 11.65 -35.06 5.82
N LYS A 729 11.88 -36.33 5.43
CA LYS A 729 13.14 -37.03 5.60
C LYS A 729 14.27 -36.30 4.86
N GLN A 730 14.06 -35.99 3.59
CA GLN A 730 15.03 -35.27 2.76
C GLN A 730 15.25 -33.84 3.26
N ALA A 731 14.20 -33.18 3.76
CA ALA A 731 14.32 -31.87 4.41
C ALA A 731 15.21 -31.94 5.66
N ALA A 732 15.04 -32.96 6.51
CA ALA A 732 15.88 -33.18 7.69
C ALA A 732 17.34 -33.44 7.33
N GLU A 733 17.61 -34.25 6.30
CA GLU A 733 18.96 -34.47 5.75
C GLU A 733 19.60 -33.16 5.27
N ALA A 734 18.83 -32.34 4.52
CA ALA A 734 19.31 -31.05 4.03
C ALA A 734 19.67 -30.09 5.19
N PHE A 735 18.81 -29.98 6.20
CA PHE A 735 19.07 -29.09 7.34
C PHE A 735 20.22 -29.59 8.22
N THR A 736 20.46 -30.90 8.27
CA THR A 736 21.64 -31.45 8.90
C THR A 736 22.92 -31.00 8.18
N LYS A 737 22.90 -30.93 6.84
CA LYS A 737 24.01 -30.38 6.06
C LYS A 737 24.23 -28.89 6.32
N VAL A 738 23.16 -28.12 6.48
CA VAL A 738 23.25 -26.69 6.85
C VAL A 738 23.88 -26.51 8.22
N GLU A 739 23.55 -27.36 9.18
CA GLU A 739 24.18 -27.37 10.52
C GLU A 739 25.69 -27.74 10.44
N GLU A 740 26.07 -28.76 9.67
CA GLU A 740 27.44 -29.15 9.40
C GLU A 740 28.26 -28.00 8.78
N LEU A 741 27.63 -27.14 7.99
CA LEU A 741 28.22 -25.92 7.42
C LEU A 741 28.24 -24.72 8.39
N GLY A 742 27.95 -24.95 9.67
CA GLY A 742 28.10 -23.97 10.74
C GLY A 742 27.02 -22.87 10.76
N ARG A 743 25.76 -23.20 10.41
CA ARG A 743 24.68 -22.23 10.39
C ARG A 743 23.54 -22.62 11.34
N PHE A 744 23.03 -21.62 12.10
CA PHE A 744 21.87 -21.80 12.97
C PHE A 744 20.60 -22.22 12.22
N ASP A 745 20.51 -21.86 10.93
CA ASP A 745 19.39 -22.19 10.06
C ASP A 745 19.17 -23.72 10.00
N GLY A 746 20.25 -24.51 10.07
CA GLY A 746 20.24 -25.96 10.06
C GLY A 746 19.41 -26.53 11.23
N PRO A 747 19.88 -26.43 12.47
CA PRO A 747 19.16 -26.99 13.61
C PRO A 747 17.80 -26.30 13.86
N LEU A 748 17.62 -25.02 13.50
CA LEU A 748 16.34 -24.33 13.61
C LEU A 748 15.28 -24.94 12.68
N ASN A 749 15.61 -25.14 11.40
CA ASN A 749 14.70 -25.69 10.42
C ASN A 749 14.56 -27.21 10.54
N LEU A 750 15.58 -27.92 11.06
CA LEU A 750 15.46 -29.30 11.47
C LEU A 750 14.40 -29.46 12.58
N ALA A 751 14.40 -28.56 13.57
CA ALA A 751 13.36 -28.59 14.62
C ALA A 751 11.96 -28.36 14.01
N ARG A 752 11.80 -27.45 13.05
CA ARG A 752 10.51 -27.28 12.31
C ARG A 752 10.08 -28.57 11.60
N THR A 753 11.02 -29.27 10.96
CA THR A 753 10.79 -30.52 10.25
C THR A 753 10.33 -31.62 11.19
N LEU A 754 11.00 -31.80 12.33
CA LEU A 754 10.66 -32.81 13.35
C LEU A 754 9.28 -32.53 13.98
N VAL A 755 8.92 -31.26 14.21
CA VAL A 755 7.57 -30.86 14.65
C VAL A 755 6.52 -31.20 13.59
N ALA A 756 6.82 -31.01 12.30
CA ALA A 756 5.89 -31.32 11.20
C ALA A 756 5.72 -32.85 11.02
N GLU A 757 6.74 -33.63 11.29
CA GLU A 757 6.70 -35.10 11.20
C GLU A 757 5.77 -35.70 12.28
N ALA A 758 5.73 -35.10 13.47
CA ALA A 758 4.85 -35.45 14.58
C ALA A 758 4.89 -36.94 14.99
N GLY A 759 6.01 -37.64 14.79
CA GLY A 759 6.22 -39.03 15.19
C GLY A 759 6.64 -39.21 16.64
N PRO A 760 6.64 -40.44 17.16
CA PRO A 760 7.12 -40.73 18.50
C PRO A 760 8.57 -40.28 18.70
N GLY A 761 8.84 -39.52 19.77
CA GLY A 761 10.17 -38.97 20.07
C GLY A 761 10.61 -37.78 19.23
N GLN A 762 9.88 -37.40 18.20
CA GLN A 762 10.27 -36.29 17.30
C GLN A 762 10.19 -34.94 18.02
N LEU A 763 9.25 -34.74 18.94
CA LEU A 763 9.18 -33.50 19.71
C LEU A 763 10.38 -33.30 20.66
N ASP A 764 10.90 -34.38 21.25
CA ASP A 764 12.09 -34.31 22.09
C ASP A 764 13.34 -34.03 21.22
N ALA A 765 13.45 -34.67 20.07
CA ALA A 765 14.50 -34.39 19.10
C ALA A 765 14.42 -32.94 18.58
N ALA A 766 13.20 -32.43 18.33
CA ALA A 766 12.98 -31.04 17.93
C ALA A 766 13.44 -30.06 19.01
N ALA A 767 13.14 -30.34 20.29
CA ALA A 767 13.60 -29.51 21.41
C ALA A 767 15.13 -29.47 21.49
N VAL A 768 15.80 -30.61 21.31
CA VAL A 768 17.29 -30.71 21.30
C VAL A 768 17.87 -29.95 20.12
N ALA A 769 17.29 -30.06 18.90
CA ALA A 769 17.74 -29.33 17.74
C ALA A 769 17.57 -27.82 17.96
N LEU A 770 16.42 -27.41 18.49
CA LEU A 770 16.14 -25.99 18.78
C LEU A 770 17.09 -25.40 19.82
N GLN A 771 17.50 -26.19 20.82
CA GLN A 771 18.48 -25.76 21.79
C GLN A 771 19.87 -25.53 21.13
N ARG A 772 20.27 -26.38 20.19
CA ARG A 772 21.50 -26.16 19.42
C ARG A 772 21.44 -24.87 18.59
N ALA A 773 20.28 -24.60 17.94
CA ALA A 773 20.05 -23.35 17.21
C ALA A 773 20.16 -22.12 18.14
N ALA A 774 19.54 -22.18 19.33
CA ALA A 774 19.57 -21.09 20.31
C ALA A 774 20.95 -20.80 20.86
N GLN A 775 21.86 -21.81 20.90
CA GLN A 775 23.25 -21.66 21.36
C GLN A 775 24.20 -21.14 20.31
N HIS A 776 23.76 -21.02 19.04
CA HIS A 776 24.60 -20.53 17.95
C HIS A 776 24.90 -19.04 18.12
N GLN A 777 26.20 -18.64 17.99
CA GLN A 777 26.63 -17.27 18.30
C GLN A 777 26.88 -16.40 17.06
N ASP A 778 27.34 -16.99 15.97
CA ASP A 778 27.75 -16.23 14.78
C ASP A 778 27.31 -16.91 13.48
N PRO A 779 26.23 -16.39 12.85
CA PRO A 779 25.28 -15.43 13.39
C PRO A 779 24.31 -16.06 14.41
N PRO A 780 23.73 -15.31 15.35
CA PRO A 780 22.78 -15.84 16.31
C PRO A 780 21.42 -16.16 15.64
N ALA A 781 20.74 -17.20 16.12
CA ALA A 781 19.40 -17.50 15.69
C ALA A 781 18.40 -16.38 16.09
N PRO A 782 17.36 -16.08 15.29
CA PRO A 782 16.34 -15.09 15.65
C PRO A 782 15.61 -15.49 16.95
N PRO A 783 15.75 -14.74 18.06
CA PRO A 783 15.23 -15.15 19.36
C PRO A 783 13.70 -15.27 19.37
N TRP A 784 12.98 -14.47 18.59
CA TRP A 784 11.53 -14.56 18.44
C TRP A 784 11.09 -15.86 17.74
N THR A 785 11.85 -16.33 16.74
CA THR A 785 11.55 -17.60 16.05
C THR A 785 11.84 -18.78 16.96
N VAL A 786 12.94 -18.72 17.72
CA VAL A 786 13.27 -19.73 18.73
C VAL A 786 12.19 -19.81 19.80
N ALA A 787 11.76 -18.67 20.34
CA ALA A 787 10.69 -18.60 21.33
C ALA A 787 9.35 -19.15 20.77
N TRP A 788 8.95 -18.74 19.55
CA TRP A 788 7.77 -19.27 18.91
C TRP A 788 7.79 -20.80 18.79
N LEU A 789 8.90 -21.36 18.26
CA LEU A 789 9.00 -22.81 18.05
C LEU A 789 9.11 -23.59 19.38
N SER A 790 9.76 -23.01 20.40
CA SER A 790 9.75 -23.54 21.78
C SER A 790 8.32 -23.62 22.32
N GLY A 791 7.53 -22.56 22.11
CA GLY A 791 6.11 -22.53 22.49
C GLY A 791 5.30 -23.63 21.80
N VAL A 792 5.51 -23.84 20.51
CA VAL A 792 4.83 -24.91 19.74
C VAL A 792 5.21 -26.29 20.28
N ILE A 793 6.50 -26.57 20.50
CA ILE A 793 6.99 -27.83 21.04
C ILE A 793 6.43 -28.06 22.44
N ASN A 794 6.54 -27.07 23.34
CA ASN A 794 6.05 -27.18 24.72
C ASN A 794 4.55 -27.42 24.76
N ARG A 795 3.78 -26.73 23.92
CA ARG A 795 2.32 -26.95 23.84
C ARG A 795 1.98 -28.37 23.40
N GLN A 796 2.63 -28.89 22.36
CA GLN A 796 2.41 -30.27 21.87
C GLN A 796 2.85 -31.33 22.89
N GLN A 797 3.83 -31.03 23.74
CA GLN A 797 4.27 -31.91 24.85
C GLN A 797 3.41 -31.77 26.13
N GLY A 798 2.40 -30.86 26.12
CA GLY A 798 1.53 -30.60 27.27
C GLY A 798 2.14 -29.66 28.32
N ARG A 799 3.29 -29.06 28.09
CA ARG A 799 3.93 -28.08 28.98
C ARG A 799 3.34 -26.69 28.68
N LEU A 800 2.07 -26.53 29.09
CA LEU A 800 1.27 -25.37 28.68
C LEU A 800 1.74 -24.06 29.34
N GLU A 801 2.38 -24.12 30.52
CA GLU A 801 2.87 -22.93 31.20
C GLU A 801 4.07 -22.33 30.46
N GLU A 802 5.03 -23.17 30.11
CA GLU A 802 6.19 -22.80 29.32
C GLU A 802 5.79 -22.35 27.92
N ALA A 803 4.80 -23.00 27.31
CA ALA A 803 4.25 -22.60 26.02
C ALA A 803 3.65 -21.18 26.06
N GLU A 804 2.87 -20.87 27.09
CA GLU A 804 2.31 -19.52 27.28
C GLU A 804 3.42 -18.48 27.45
N GLN A 805 4.43 -18.77 28.27
CA GLN A 805 5.57 -17.88 28.47
C GLN A 805 6.31 -17.59 27.14
N ASN A 806 6.53 -18.63 26.35
CA ASN A 806 7.22 -18.51 25.07
C ASN A 806 6.43 -17.65 24.06
N PHE A 807 5.10 -17.85 23.93
CA PHE A 807 4.30 -17.04 23.02
C PHE A 807 4.19 -15.59 23.47
N ARG A 808 4.11 -15.31 24.79
CA ARG A 808 4.18 -13.95 25.31
C ARG A 808 5.53 -13.31 25.02
N GLN A 809 6.62 -14.05 25.20
CA GLN A 809 7.95 -13.57 24.86
C GLN A 809 8.05 -13.12 23.40
N VAL A 810 7.38 -13.79 22.45
CA VAL A 810 7.34 -13.37 21.04
C VAL A 810 6.56 -12.06 20.89
N LEU A 811 5.33 -12.02 21.43
CA LEU A 811 4.42 -10.90 21.22
C LEU A 811 4.87 -9.61 21.92
N ASP A 812 5.59 -9.77 23.05
CA ASP A 812 6.14 -8.65 23.84
C ASP A 812 7.61 -8.36 23.50
N TYR A 813 8.16 -9.04 22.47
CA TYR A 813 9.57 -8.89 22.11
C TYR A 813 9.90 -7.47 21.69
N ARG A 814 10.63 -6.76 22.56
CA ARG A 814 11.01 -5.36 22.31
C ARG A 814 12.41 -5.09 22.84
N THR A 815 13.39 -5.04 21.96
CA THR A 815 14.78 -4.69 22.24
C THR A 815 15.17 -3.46 21.44
N GLU A 816 16.32 -2.85 21.77
CA GLU A 816 16.87 -1.75 20.98
C GLU A 816 17.08 -2.16 19.50
N GLU A 817 17.53 -3.40 19.28
CA GLU A 817 17.70 -3.94 17.94
C GLU A 817 16.37 -4.07 17.20
N SER A 818 15.32 -4.65 17.83
CA SER A 818 14.01 -4.80 17.20
C SER A 818 13.41 -3.44 16.83
N VAL A 819 13.55 -2.45 17.69
CA VAL A 819 13.10 -1.06 17.42
C VAL A 819 13.88 -0.45 16.25
N ARG A 820 15.20 -0.58 16.23
CA ARG A 820 16.06 -0.11 15.14
C ARG A 820 15.70 -0.77 13.80
N ARG A 821 15.45 -2.08 13.83
CA ARG A 821 15.04 -2.87 12.66
C ARG A 821 13.56 -2.72 12.34
N LYS A 822 12.77 -2.01 13.15
CA LYS A 822 11.31 -1.84 13.03
C LYS A 822 10.54 -3.17 13.12
N PHE A 823 10.98 -4.11 13.94
CA PHE A 823 10.26 -5.35 14.20
C PHE A 823 9.31 -5.16 15.37
N ASP A 824 8.06 -5.61 15.17
CA ASP A 824 6.98 -5.60 16.15
C ASP A 824 6.06 -6.80 15.90
N PHE A 825 6.23 -7.86 16.67
CA PHE A 825 5.50 -9.11 16.52
C PHE A 825 4.13 -9.10 17.20
N SER A 826 3.73 -8.02 17.85
CA SER A 826 2.44 -7.88 18.54
C SER A 826 1.23 -8.01 17.62
N LEU A 827 1.44 -7.93 16.29
CA LEU A 827 0.44 -8.09 15.24
C LEU A 827 0.44 -9.47 14.57
N ASP A 828 1.31 -10.42 14.97
CA ASP A 828 1.27 -11.79 14.47
C ASP A 828 0.07 -12.53 15.05
N TYR A 829 -1.08 -12.43 14.38
CA TYR A 829 -2.34 -13.01 14.86
C TYR A 829 -2.32 -14.54 14.91
N GLU A 830 -1.42 -15.20 14.21
CA GLU A 830 -1.23 -16.64 14.33
C GLU A 830 -0.56 -17.03 15.67
N VAL A 831 0.41 -16.23 16.12
CA VAL A 831 1.01 -16.42 17.44
C VAL A 831 0.03 -16.00 18.54
N ILE A 832 -0.78 -14.97 18.32
CA ILE A 832 -1.86 -14.57 19.25
C ILE A 832 -2.86 -15.72 19.40
N ASN A 833 -3.27 -16.37 18.31
CA ASN A 833 -4.16 -17.53 18.34
C ASN A 833 -3.55 -18.70 19.14
N LEU A 834 -2.26 -19.02 18.94
CA LEU A 834 -1.57 -20.05 19.70
C LEU A 834 -1.53 -19.72 21.19
N LEU A 835 -1.30 -18.46 21.56
CA LEU A 835 -1.37 -18.00 22.94
C LEU A 835 -2.79 -18.18 23.50
N GLY A 836 -3.82 -17.72 22.78
CA GLY A 836 -5.23 -17.85 23.18
C GLY A 836 -5.65 -19.30 23.42
N GLN A 837 -5.27 -20.20 22.50
CA GLN A 837 -5.51 -21.64 22.65
C GLN A 837 -4.79 -22.22 23.88
N THR A 838 -3.53 -21.82 24.11
CA THR A 838 -2.74 -22.30 25.24
C THR A 838 -3.34 -21.86 26.59
N VAL A 839 -3.76 -20.58 26.69
CA VAL A 839 -4.43 -20.04 27.89
C VAL A 839 -5.78 -20.75 28.12
N PHE A 840 -6.53 -21.02 27.06
CA PHE A 840 -7.78 -21.76 27.11
C PHE A 840 -7.54 -23.19 27.60
N ASP A 841 -6.57 -23.93 27.03
CA ASP A 841 -6.22 -25.28 27.46
C ASP A 841 -5.80 -25.31 28.94
N ARG A 842 -5.01 -24.34 29.42
CA ARG A 842 -4.65 -24.17 30.83
C ARG A 842 -5.88 -23.92 31.72
N ALA A 843 -6.82 -23.09 31.28
CA ALA A 843 -8.06 -22.83 32.02
C ALA A 843 -8.87 -24.10 32.21
N LEU A 844 -8.93 -24.98 31.21
CA LEU A 844 -9.63 -26.27 31.28
C LEU A 844 -8.94 -27.26 32.23
N GLN A 845 -7.65 -27.12 32.53
CA GLN A 845 -6.96 -27.94 33.53
C GLN A 845 -7.28 -27.53 34.99
N ILE A 846 -7.79 -26.32 35.22
CA ILE A 846 -8.20 -25.83 36.53
C ILE A 846 -9.52 -26.49 36.92
N ARG A 847 -9.45 -27.44 37.84
CA ARG A 847 -10.61 -28.23 38.33
C ARG A 847 -10.93 -27.89 39.78
N GLY A 848 -12.15 -28.19 40.20
CA GLY A 848 -12.66 -27.98 41.55
C GLY A 848 -13.51 -26.73 41.69
N ALA A 849 -14.54 -26.79 42.57
CA ALA A 849 -15.46 -25.66 42.80
C ALA A 849 -14.77 -24.48 43.50
N ASP A 850 -13.76 -24.77 44.31
CA ASP A 850 -12.91 -23.83 45.04
C ASP A 850 -12.04 -22.98 44.10
N ARG A 851 -11.74 -23.49 42.92
CA ARG A 851 -10.95 -22.80 41.88
C ARG A 851 -11.80 -22.24 40.71
N ALA A 852 -13.11 -22.24 40.83
CA ALA A 852 -13.99 -21.77 39.73
C ALA A 852 -13.75 -20.31 39.35
N ALA A 853 -13.45 -19.43 40.31
CA ALA A 853 -13.16 -18.03 40.06
C ALA A 853 -11.85 -17.88 39.28
N GLU A 854 -10.80 -18.61 39.63
CA GLU A 854 -9.53 -18.63 38.91
C GLU A 854 -9.71 -19.12 37.47
N ARG A 855 -10.44 -20.20 37.28
CA ARG A 855 -10.80 -20.73 35.97
C ARG A 855 -11.54 -19.70 35.14
N SER A 856 -12.54 -19.01 35.71
CA SER A 856 -13.29 -17.95 34.99
C SER A 856 -12.40 -16.80 34.58
N THR A 857 -11.45 -16.35 35.41
CA THR A 857 -10.49 -15.32 35.09
C THR A 857 -9.61 -15.72 33.89
N ARG A 858 -9.13 -16.97 33.87
CA ARG A 858 -8.32 -17.47 32.76
C ARG A 858 -9.13 -17.63 31.47
N LEU A 859 -10.39 -18.04 31.54
CA LEU A 859 -11.26 -18.07 30.36
C LEU A 859 -11.50 -16.67 29.79
N GLN A 860 -11.68 -15.66 30.65
CA GLN A 860 -11.84 -14.27 30.23
C GLN A 860 -10.59 -13.75 29.56
N GLU A 861 -9.42 -14.07 30.11
CA GLU A 861 -8.11 -13.72 29.49
C GLU A 861 -7.99 -14.31 28.07
N ALA A 862 -8.36 -15.56 27.87
CA ALA A 862 -8.36 -16.19 26.55
C ALA A 862 -9.34 -15.48 25.59
N VAL A 863 -10.51 -15.03 26.07
CA VAL A 863 -11.44 -14.22 25.28
C VAL A 863 -10.76 -12.92 24.79
N GLU A 864 -10.10 -12.19 25.69
CA GLU A 864 -9.41 -10.94 25.34
C GLU A 864 -8.33 -11.16 24.27
N ILE A 865 -7.58 -12.26 24.38
CA ILE A 865 -6.55 -12.62 23.40
C ILE A 865 -7.15 -12.87 22.01
N PHE A 866 -8.24 -13.64 21.91
CA PHE A 866 -8.89 -13.88 20.61
C PHE A 866 -9.60 -12.63 20.07
N LEU A 867 -10.13 -11.77 20.91
CA LEU A 867 -10.66 -10.47 20.49
C LEU A 867 -9.55 -9.57 19.90
N LYS A 868 -8.31 -9.68 20.43
CA LYS A 868 -7.16 -9.02 19.81
C LYS A 868 -6.88 -9.57 18.42
N THR A 869 -6.94 -10.89 18.20
CA THR A 869 -6.89 -11.46 16.84
C THR A 869 -7.95 -10.85 15.94
N LEU A 870 -9.22 -10.78 16.40
CA LEU A 870 -10.31 -10.23 15.59
C LEU A 870 -10.17 -8.72 15.31
N SER A 871 -9.42 -7.99 16.12
CA SER A 871 -9.10 -6.59 15.81
C SER A 871 -8.11 -6.44 14.65
N ILE A 872 -7.33 -7.48 14.34
CA ILE A 872 -6.35 -7.52 13.25
C ILE A 872 -6.95 -8.23 12.03
N ASP A 873 -7.59 -9.38 12.23
CA ASP A 873 -8.25 -10.20 11.20
C ASP A 873 -9.66 -10.56 11.68
N SER A 874 -10.63 -9.69 11.41
CA SER A 874 -12.02 -9.80 11.92
C SER A 874 -12.77 -11.03 11.40
N GLU A 875 -12.22 -11.74 10.43
CA GLU A 875 -12.80 -12.93 9.81
C GLU A 875 -12.02 -14.21 10.14
N ASN A 876 -11.20 -14.14 11.18
CA ASN A 876 -10.34 -15.25 11.57
C ASN A 876 -11.17 -16.44 12.07
N VAL A 877 -11.14 -17.55 11.31
CA VAL A 877 -11.95 -18.75 11.56
C VAL A 877 -11.61 -19.38 12.89
N ASP A 878 -10.32 -19.47 13.24
CA ASP A 878 -9.86 -20.08 14.49
C ASP A 878 -10.27 -19.24 15.71
N ALA A 879 -10.16 -17.92 15.62
CA ALA A 879 -10.60 -17.04 16.70
C ALA A 879 -12.11 -17.16 16.94
N HIS A 880 -12.94 -17.15 15.89
CA HIS A 880 -14.38 -17.33 16.05
C HIS A 880 -14.75 -18.70 16.62
N TYR A 881 -14.07 -19.76 16.20
CA TYR A 881 -14.29 -21.09 16.77
C TYR A 881 -13.99 -21.10 18.28
N ASN A 882 -12.81 -20.66 18.66
CA ASN A 882 -12.39 -20.66 20.07
C ASN A 882 -13.25 -19.73 20.94
N LEU A 883 -13.64 -18.55 20.45
CA LEU A 883 -14.56 -17.65 21.15
C LEU A 883 -15.92 -18.30 21.38
N SER A 884 -16.44 -19.05 20.40
CA SER A 884 -17.70 -19.76 20.58
C SER A 884 -17.63 -20.77 21.73
N GLN A 885 -16.53 -21.51 21.86
CA GLN A 885 -16.30 -22.45 22.94
C GLN A 885 -16.07 -21.74 24.28
N LEU A 886 -15.28 -20.67 24.32
CA LEU A 886 -15.00 -19.89 25.51
C LEU A 886 -16.26 -19.25 26.11
N TYR A 887 -17.10 -18.60 25.29
CA TYR A 887 -18.33 -18.00 25.76
C TYR A 887 -19.35 -19.07 26.27
N ALA A 888 -19.37 -20.24 25.63
CA ALA A 888 -20.16 -21.35 26.14
C ALA A 888 -19.67 -21.80 27.54
N GLN A 889 -18.35 -21.88 27.78
CA GLN A 889 -17.77 -22.19 29.09
C GLN A 889 -18.05 -21.10 30.14
N LEU A 890 -18.20 -19.88 29.74
CA LEU A 890 -18.56 -18.72 30.59
C LEU A 890 -20.08 -18.55 30.78
N ASN A 891 -20.90 -19.44 30.21
CA ASN A 891 -22.38 -19.40 30.18
C ASN A 891 -22.95 -18.17 29.45
N ASP A 892 -22.19 -17.51 28.56
CA ASP A 892 -22.68 -16.46 27.67
C ASP A 892 -23.12 -17.10 26.33
N MET A 893 -24.30 -17.70 26.32
CA MET A 893 -24.81 -18.45 25.17
C MET A 893 -25.15 -17.56 23.99
N GLU A 894 -25.42 -16.29 24.21
CA GLU A 894 -25.70 -15.32 23.15
C GLU A 894 -24.43 -15.10 22.28
N LYS A 895 -23.34 -14.71 22.91
CA LYS A 895 -22.05 -14.54 22.21
C LYS A 895 -21.49 -15.85 21.67
N ALA A 896 -21.66 -16.96 22.39
CA ALA A 896 -21.27 -18.27 21.90
C ALA A 896 -21.96 -18.59 20.57
N THR A 897 -23.26 -18.35 20.46
CA THR A 897 -24.05 -18.57 19.24
C THR A 897 -23.67 -17.58 18.13
N GLU A 898 -23.40 -16.33 18.48
CA GLU A 898 -22.92 -15.32 17.50
C GLU A 898 -21.60 -15.78 16.85
N HIS A 899 -20.60 -16.11 17.66
CA HIS A 899 -19.31 -16.56 17.13
C HIS A 899 -19.40 -17.91 16.40
N GLN A 900 -20.29 -18.81 16.80
CA GLN A 900 -20.57 -20.03 16.06
C GLN A 900 -21.11 -19.75 14.66
N LYS A 901 -22.03 -18.80 14.53
CA LYS A 901 -22.56 -18.35 13.22
C LYS A 901 -21.46 -17.72 12.36
N LEU A 902 -20.61 -16.88 12.94
CA LEU A 902 -19.49 -16.26 12.23
C LEU A 902 -18.47 -17.32 11.78
N HIS A 903 -18.12 -18.28 12.63
CA HIS A 903 -17.28 -19.41 12.23
C HIS A 903 -17.90 -20.18 11.04
N ALA A 904 -19.19 -20.52 11.11
CA ALA A 904 -19.88 -21.22 10.03
C ALA A 904 -19.96 -20.38 8.73
N LYS A 905 -20.08 -19.06 8.87
CA LYS A 905 -20.09 -18.11 7.74
C LYS A 905 -18.76 -18.08 7.00
N TYR A 906 -17.65 -18.15 7.72
CA TYR A 906 -16.30 -17.97 7.17
C TYR A 906 -15.59 -19.29 6.85
N LYS A 907 -16.00 -20.40 7.44
CA LYS A 907 -15.42 -21.72 7.14
C LYS A 907 -16.08 -22.35 5.91
N VAL A 908 -15.26 -22.84 4.98
CA VAL A 908 -15.72 -23.65 3.84
C VAL A 908 -16.21 -25.01 4.32
N ASP A 909 -17.26 -25.56 3.70
CA ASP A 909 -17.76 -26.91 4.03
C ASP A 909 -16.80 -27.98 3.52
N ASP A 910 -16.30 -28.79 4.42
CA ASP A 910 -15.31 -29.83 4.10
C ASP A 910 -15.84 -30.88 3.10
N THR A 911 -17.12 -31.24 3.21
CA THR A 911 -17.78 -32.19 2.30
C THR A 911 -17.87 -31.60 0.88
N ALA A 912 -18.39 -30.38 0.74
CA ALA A 912 -18.51 -29.71 -0.56
C ALA A 912 -17.13 -29.48 -1.21
N ARG A 913 -16.12 -29.17 -0.38
CA ARG A 913 -14.73 -29.07 -0.85
C ARG A 913 -14.24 -30.42 -1.39
N GLY A 914 -14.43 -31.50 -0.62
CA GLY A 914 -14.01 -32.84 -1.02
C GLY A 914 -14.66 -33.30 -2.31
N GLU A 915 -15.94 -32.99 -2.52
CA GLU A 915 -16.69 -33.31 -3.74
C GLU A 915 -16.13 -32.57 -4.95
N ALA A 916 -15.99 -31.24 -4.85
CA ALA A 916 -15.44 -30.43 -5.95
C ALA A 916 -14.02 -30.85 -6.33
N VAL A 917 -13.16 -31.10 -5.37
CA VAL A 917 -11.79 -31.61 -5.60
C VAL A 917 -11.80 -32.99 -6.23
N GLY A 918 -12.67 -33.90 -5.78
CA GLY A 918 -12.79 -35.26 -6.34
C GLY A 918 -13.20 -35.26 -7.81
N ILE A 919 -14.14 -34.38 -8.21
CA ILE A 919 -14.55 -34.20 -9.59
C ILE A 919 -13.39 -33.62 -10.42
N ALA A 920 -12.74 -32.58 -9.91
CA ALA A 920 -11.65 -31.90 -10.62
C ALA A 920 -10.47 -32.83 -10.92
N ARG A 921 -10.11 -33.73 -9.98
CA ARG A 921 -9.04 -34.72 -10.15
C ARG A 921 -9.29 -35.65 -11.37
N GLN A 922 -10.52 -36.03 -11.55
CA GLN A 922 -10.90 -36.86 -12.70
C GLN A 922 -10.89 -36.05 -14.01
N LYS A 923 -11.26 -34.80 -13.97
CA LYS A 923 -11.43 -33.92 -15.12
C LYS A 923 -10.12 -33.34 -15.66
N TYR A 924 -9.16 -33.06 -14.76
CA TYR A 924 -7.90 -32.38 -15.06
C TYR A 924 -6.67 -33.20 -14.65
N PRO A 925 -6.28 -34.22 -15.42
CA PRO A 925 -5.20 -35.15 -15.04
C PRO A 925 -3.85 -34.47 -14.78
N ALA A 926 -3.49 -33.45 -15.54
CA ALA A 926 -2.23 -32.72 -15.34
C ALA A 926 -2.25 -31.92 -14.01
N ALA A 927 -3.38 -31.31 -13.69
CA ALA A 927 -3.54 -30.60 -12.43
C ALA A 927 -3.66 -31.53 -11.22
N ASP A 928 -4.30 -32.71 -11.38
CA ASP A 928 -4.31 -33.75 -10.37
C ASP A 928 -2.89 -34.23 -10.07
N PHE A 929 -2.11 -34.57 -11.09
CA PHE A 929 -0.70 -34.93 -10.94
C PHE A 929 0.10 -33.84 -10.19
N ALA A 930 -0.06 -32.58 -10.56
CA ALA A 930 0.59 -31.46 -9.87
C ALA A 930 0.13 -31.29 -8.40
N SER A 931 -1.05 -31.81 -8.03
CA SER A 931 -1.61 -31.78 -6.67
C SER A 931 -1.13 -32.91 -5.76
N GLU A 932 -0.37 -33.88 -6.28
CA GLU A 932 0.14 -35.01 -5.50
C GLU A 932 1.15 -34.56 -4.45
N ALA A 933 1.28 -35.33 -3.38
CA ALA A 933 2.22 -35.03 -2.30
C ALA A 933 3.70 -35.08 -2.74
N LEU A 934 4.02 -35.97 -3.68
CA LEU A 934 5.33 -36.07 -4.34
C LEU A 934 5.13 -36.07 -5.85
N VAL A 935 5.70 -35.09 -6.52
CA VAL A 935 5.59 -34.91 -7.96
C VAL A 935 6.96 -35.02 -8.61
N ILE A 936 7.14 -35.97 -9.52
CA ILE A 936 8.35 -36.15 -10.33
C ILE A 936 7.98 -35.96 -11.79
N TYR A 937 8.36 -34.83 -12.38
CA TYR A 937 8.09 -34.50 -13.75
C TYR A 937 9.01 -35.30 -14.69
N ASP A 938 8.46 -36.12 -15.59
CA ASP A 938 9.23 -36.87 -16.60
C ASP A 938 9.50 -35.98 -17.81
N LEU A 939 10.77 -35.62 -18.03
CA LEU A 939 11.19 -34.79 -19.16
C LEU A 939 11.06 -35.49 -20.52
N GLN A 940 10.86 -36.82 -20.53
CA GLN A 940 10.73 -37.67 -21.75
C GLN A 940 9.30 -38.12 -21.97
N ARG A 941 8.32 -37.47 -21.35
CA ARG A 941 6.90 -37.77 -21.51
C ARG A 941 6.51 -37.70 -23.00
N SER A 942 5.91 -38.76 -23.53
CA SER A 942 5.48 -38.82 -24.91
C SER A 942 4.23 -37.95 -25.15
N GLN A 943 4.35 -36.90 -25.90
CA GLN A 943 3.24 -35.99 -26.26
C GLN A 943 2.10 -36.70 -27.06
N LYS A 944 2.38 -37.84 -27.72
CA LYS A 944 1.38 -38.56 -28.50
C LYS A 944 0.30 -39.26 -27.66
N LYS A 945 0.53 -39.53 -26.38
CA LYS A 945 -0.48 -40.17 -25.50
C LYS A 945 -1.49 -39.20 -24.91
N ASP A 946 -1.17 -37.92 -24.87
CA ASP A 946 -1.92 -36.92 -24.09
C ASP A 946 -2.85 -36.06 -24.94
N ALA A 947 -2.72 -36.03 -26.26
CA ALA A 947 -3.67 -35.36 -27.16
C ALA A 947 -5.08 -35.99 -27.14
N ALA A 948 -5.22 -37.18 -26.57
CA ALA A 948 -6.52 -37.86 -26.38
C ALA A 948 -7.19 -37.53 -25.02
N ALA A 949 -6.53 -36.80 -24.12
CA ALA A 949 -6.99 -36.46 -22.76
C ALA A 949 -7.35 -34.98 -22.55
N THR A 950 -7.39 -34.20 -23.63
CA THR A 950 -7.84 -32.78 -23.54
C THR A 950 -9.28 -32.73 -24.10
N PRO A 951 -10.32 -32.53 -23.27
CA PRO A 951 -11.66 -32.24 -23.74
C PRO A 951 -11.81 -30.81 -24.21
#